data_6e23fa474ff2b04988429ad5860f1935
#
_entry.id   6e23fa474ff2b04988429ad5860f1935
#
_cell.length_a   1.000
_cell.length_b   1.000
_cell.length_c   1.000
_cell.angle_alpha   90.00
_cell.angle_beta   90.00
_cell.angle_gamma   90.00
#
_symmetry.space_group_name_H-M   'P 1'
#
loop_
_entity.id
_entity.type
_entity.pdbx_description
1 polymer ?
#
loop_
_entity_poly.entity_id
_entity_poly.type
_entity_poly.pdbx_seq_one_letter_code
_entity_poly.pdbx_strand_id
1 'polypeptide(L)'
;MQMKKSLFMLALLLTASAVHGGVHTTGKAAAFPMKNLSVSAPAEFEYAAKKASEILGKIYKVTVPVSEKGNITFVKDAKYPDQGFNIKSSKDGIMISAGNARGANYAVAALARELGYRFFFPAPEWEVIPENPPEAFTIDLTESPDYLSRRIWSGYGAGKDIRKVTRNDENWKLFNFQGGASISTGHIYEKFVSRHREVFQAHPEYYALVKGKRTSRKLCISNPDLRKLFVDFHMNSLQANPQAESVSAEPSDGGGWCECENCVKLGTPSTRAVFLANEVAKAVTAKYPDKKVGMYAYNRHCPPPDIDVHPSVVVNIATGFIKGGWTVNDIISGWKKRKASIGIREYYFARVAPTQGRGSNTAYMAESLNRFYKYGARYVTAEASDSWGTGGLGYYCGAHMMWNTKLTPEALKADFLQKAFPNAVEPMKKFYDLLEGANPKELNRDLLGRMYRHLADAGKSASAAEKKRIDALISYTRFCEISFTHSTAKWEEYRAMMHFAASIRNTRMVYTASMFRSRNMKFKNKPLNINVKKTPPPTGADLQRFVSEGIKNNPLLDFTIKSFSDDLVVLDNPKGSTAMNSGTSRRKVWFYIWCDGKPFTVTVTGGLIPHYRDRGNVILQLVQIGGESDTGELETVVHYDRSVPPDGKPYKVVLKPKYPGLHKVTVSDGGDMTRIIWPAHLAVSRPVEREKAPELKGTFYFYVPQGTEVLGFYAKSSRGSINDPSGKAVFKLAKRNGYYSFPLQPEQCGKVWQLNKLEGTVKLLTVPSSLALHSSKILIPKEVKGK
;
A
#
# COMPACT_ATOMS: atom_id res chain seq x y z
N MET A 1 38.87 -13.66 -18.47
CA MET A 1 37.68 -12.83 -18.84
C MET A 1 36.49 -13.66 -19.32
N GLN A 2 36.71 -14.83 -19.96
CA GLN A 2 35.63 -15.75 -20.38
C GLN A 2 34.95 -16.51 -19.24
N MET A 3 35.66 -16.93 -18.19
CA MET A 3 35.04 -17.63 -17.04
C MET A 3 34.09 -16.74 -16.20
N LYS A 4 34.30 -15.43 -16.12
CA LYS A 4 33.34 -14.51 -15.44
C LYS A 4 32.05 -14.28 -16.22
N LYS A 5 32.08 -14.40 -17.54
CA LYS A 5 30.87 -14.30 -18.39
C LYS A 5 29.97 -15.55 -18.26
N SER A 6 30.58 -16.74 -18.12
CA SER A 6 29.81 -17.98 -17.94
C SER A 6 29.15 -18.09 -16.57
N LEU A 7 29.80 -17.63 -15.50
CA LEU A 7 29.18 -17.58 -14.15
C LEU A 7 28.05 -16.54 -14.09
N PHE A 8 28.18 -15.42 -14.80
CA PHE A 8 27.13 -14.40 -14.89
C PHE A 8 25.93 -14.89 -15.68
N MET A 9 26.15 -15.68 -16.75
CA MET A 9 25.08 -16.31 -17.51
C MET A 9 24.37 -17.43 -16.77
N LEU A 10 25.08 -18.19 -15.94
CA LEU A 10 24.49 -19.25 -15.09
C LEU A 10 23.70 -18.66 -13.93
N ALA A 11 24.16 -17.52 -13.35
CA ALA A 11 23.38 -16.75 -12.37
C ALA A 11 22.15 -16.10 -12.99
N LEU A 12 22.20 -15.65 -14.26
CA LEU A 12 21.04 -15.13 -14.98
C LEU A 12 19.98 -16.20 -15.26
N LEU A 13 20.38 -17.45 -15.56
CA LEU A 13 19.45 -18.56 -15.75
C LEU A 13 18.77 -19.00 -14.45
N LEU A 14 19.46 -18.89 -13.31
CA LEU A 14 18.88 -19.18 -11.99
C LEU A 14 17.94 -18.07 -11.50
N THR A 15 18.18 -16.79 -11.89
CA THR A 15 17.28 -15.68 -11.54
C THR A 15 16.02 -15.65 -12.42
N ALA A 16 16.07 -16.11 -13.66
CA ALA A 16 14.88 -16.26 -14.51
C ALA A 16 13.87 -17.24 -13.91
N SER A 17 14.31 -18.31 -13.26
CA SER A 17 13.44 -19.29 -12.60
C SER A 17 12.76 -18.75 -11.33
N ALA A 18 13.31 -17.73 -10.67
CA ALA A 18 12.78 -17.20 -9.41
C ALA A 18 11.60 -16.22 -9.59
N VAL A 19 11.42 -15.68 -10.81
CA VAL A 19 10.27 -14.79 -11.14
C VAL A 19 9.03 -15.58 -11.53
N HIS A 20 9.17 -16.88 -11.76
CA HIS A 20 8.16 -17.75 -12.31
C HIS A 20 7.60 -18.63 -11.20
N GLY A 21 6.48 -18.28 -10.65
CA GLY A 21 5.83 -19.01 -9.55
C GLY A 21 5.05 -20.26 -9.99
N GLY A 22 5.19 -20.69 -11.24
CA GLY A 22 4.57 -21.90 -11.75
C GLY A 22 5.38 -23.15 -11.40
N VAL A 23 4.72 -24.29 -11.27
CA VAL A 23 5.39 -25.57 -11.18
C VAL A 23 5.80 -25.99 -12.60
N HIS A 24 7.08 -25.81 -12.92
CA HIS A 24 7.66 -26.40 -14.11
C HIS A 24 7.83 -27.90 -13.87
N THR A 25 7.01 -28.71 -14.52
CA THR A 25 7.17 -30.14 -14.48
C THR A 25 8.23 -30.55 -15.50
N THR A 26 9.25 -31.32 -15.08
CA THR A 26 10.36 -31.78 -15.92
C THR A 26 9.98 -32.95 -16.82
N GLY A 27 8.68 -33.15 -17.13
CA GLY A 27 8.18 -34.29 -17.87
C GLY A 27 7.94 -33.98 -19.34
N LYS A 28 8.73 -34.57 -20.23
CA LYS A 28 8.49 -34.80 -21.69
C LYS A 28 7.99 -33.63 -22.54
N ALA A 29 8.25 -32.34 -22.15
CA ALA A 29 8.04 -31.20 -23.04
C ALA A 29 9.14 -31.20 -24.12
N ALA A 30 8.78 -30.99 -25.38
CA ALA A 30 9.72 -30.85 -26.49
C ALA A 30 9.71 -29.43 -27.00
N ALA A 31 10.83 -28.99 -27.58
CA ALA A 31 10.95 -27.71 -28.23
C ALA A 31 10.01 -27.60 -29.43
N PHE A 32 9.17 -26.59 -29.46
CA PHE A 32 8.31 -26.25 -30.58
C PHE A 32 8.92 -25.09 -31.38
N PRO A 33 9.10 -25.23 -32.72
CA PRO A 33 9.58 -24.14 -33.55
C PRO A 33 8.55 -23.04 -33.63
N MET A 34 8.91 -21.81 -33.22
CA MET A 34 8.00 -20.65 -33.15
C MET A 34 7.87 -19.98 -34.54
N LYS A 35 7.48 -20.75 -35.54
CA LYS A 35 7.24 -20.32 -36.93
C LYS A 35 5.90 -20.82 -37.44
N ASN A 36 5.34 -20.15 -38.44
CA ASN A 36 4.04 -20.50 -39.03
C ASN A 36 2.93 -20.65 -37.96
N LEU A 37 2.91 -19.73 -37.02
CA LEU A 37 2.03 -19.79 -35.86
C LEU A 37 0.57 -19.64 -36.30
N SER A 38 -0.30 -20.45 -35.73
CA SER A 38 -1.74 -20.39 -35.85
C SER A 38 -2.40 -20.84 -34.57
N VAL A 39 -3.55 -20.28 -34.24
CA VAL A 39 -4.27 -20.56 -32.97
C VAL A 39 -5.57 -21.25 -33.27
N SER A 40 -5.93 -22.28 -32.49
CA SER A 40 -7.25 -22.89 -32.48
C SER A 40 -7.81 -22.97 -31.06
N ALA A 41 -9.13 -22.81 -30.92
CA ALA A 41 -9.80 -22.86 -29.63
C ALA A 41 -11.27 -23.21 -29.77
N PRO A 42 -11.90 -23.86 -28.77
CA PRO A 42 -13.34 -23.96 -28.68
C PRO A 42 -13.98 -22.57 -28.52
N ALA A 43 -15.27 -22.45 -28.89
CA ALA A 43 -16.00 -21.17 -28.89
C ALA A 43 -15.94 -20.44 -27.53
N GLU A 44 -15.97 -21.14 -26.40
CA GLU A 44 -15.88 -20.55 -25.07
C GLU A 44 -14.51 -19.87 -24.77
N PHE A 45 -13.45 -20.20 -25.55
CA PHE A 45 -12.09 -19.63 -25.44
C PHE A 45 -11.73 -18.68 -26.59
N GLU A 46 -12.73 -18.26 -27.40
CA GLU A 46 -12.52 -17.38 -28.56
C GLU A 46 -11.74 -16.10 -28.19
N TYR A 47 -12.08 -15.46 -27.04
CA TYR A 47 -11.37 -14.27 -26.58
C TYR A 47 -9.90 -14.55 -26.28
N ALA A 48 -9.59 -15.67 -25.62
CA ALA A 48 -8.22 -16.09 -25.35
C ALA A 48 -7.45 -16.35 -26.65
N ALA A 49 -8.07 -17.05 -27.62
CA ALA A 49 -7.47 -17.29 -28.93
C ALA A 49 -7.14 -16.01 -29.70
N LYS A 50 -8.07 -15.06 -29.74
CA LYS A 50 -7.83 -13.72 -30.34
C LYS A 50 -6.70 -12.98 -29.65
N LYS A 51 -6.64 -13.04 -28.32
CA LYS A 51 -5.55 -12.43 -27.55
C LYS A 51 -4.20 -13.12 -27.75
N ALA A 52 -4.17 -14.43 -27.85
CA ALA A 52 -2.96 -15.20 -28.19
C ALA A 52 -2.45 -14.83 -29.59
N SER A 53 -3.33 -14.80 -30.57
CA SER A 53 -3.04 -14.35 -31.94
C SER A 53 -2.45 -12.95 -31.96
N GLU A 54 -3.09 -11.99 -31.26
CA GLU A 54 -2.62 -10.59 -31.17
C GLU A 54 -1.21 -10.50 -30.57
N ILE A 55 -0.98 -11.15 -29.41
CA ILE A 55 0.28 -11.01 -28.69
C ILE A 55 1.43 -11.74 -29.37
N LEU A 56 1.19 -12.93 -29.91
CA LEU A 56 2.18 -13.66 -30.67
C LEU A 56 2.54 -12.95 -31.97
N GLY A 57 1.54 -12.35 -32.65
CA GLY A 57 1.77 -11.52 -33.80
C GLY A 57 2.66 -10.32 -33.51
N LYS A 58 2.49 -9.67 -32.35
CA LYS A 58 3.39 -8.59 -31.89
C LYS A 58 4.80 -9.07 -31.58
N ILE A 59 4.93 -10.20 -30.87
CA ILE A 59 6.21 -10.76 -30.43
C ILE A 59 7.06 -11.19 -31.64
N TYR A 60 6.45 -11.91 -32.58
CA TYR A 60 7.16 -12.49 -33.74
C TYR A 60 7.07 -11.61 -34.99
N LYS A 61 6.34 -10.50 -34.94
CA LYS A 61 6.13 -9.56 -36.07
C LYS A 61 5.54 -10.24 -37.30
N VAL A 62 4.59 -11.15 -37.09
CA VAL A 62 3.90 -11.92 -38.12
C VAL A 62 2.37 -11.86 -37.89
N THR A 63 1.61 -12.20 -38.95
CA THR A 63 0.18 -12.47 -38.77
C THR A 63 0.00 -13.88 -38.23
N VAL A 64 -0.73 -14.01 -37.14
CA VAL A 64 -1.06 -15.30 -36.52
C VAL A 64 -2.56 -15.52 -36.67
N PRO A 65 -3.02 -16.37 -37.60
CA PRO A 65 -4.45 -16.59 -37.81
C PRO A 65 -5.07 -17.39 -36.65
N VAL A 66 -6.37 -17.15 -36.41
CA VAL A 66 -7.22 -18.01 -35.60
C VAL A 66 -8.03 -18.88 -36.59
N SER A 67 -7.90 -20.20 -36.50
CA SER A 67 -8.45 -21.17 -37.45
C SER A 67 -8.97 -22.42 -36.72
N GLU A 68 -9.69 -23.29 -37.42
CA GLU A 68 -10.18 -24.55 -36.85
C GLU A 68 -9.05 -25.47 -36.39
N LYS A 69 -7.94 -25.46 -37.11
CA LYS A 69 -6.73 -26.24 -36.78
C LYS A 69 -5.56 -25.28 -36.60
N GLY A 70 -4.94 -25.30 -35.43
CA GLY A 70 -3.78 -24.46 -35.10
C GLY A 70 -2.69 -25.28 -34.40
N ASN A 71 -1.48 -24.76 -34.45
CA ASN A 71 -0.35 -25.36 -33.71
C ASN A 71 -0.23 -24.78 -32.29
N ILE A 72 -1.06 -23.80 -31.93
CA ILE A 72 -1.29 -23.38 -30.54
C ILE A 72 -2.77 -23.63 -30.27
N THR A 73 -3.05 -24.68 -29.49
CA THR A 73 -4.40 -25.20 -29.33
C THR A 73 -4.89 -25.06 -27.91
N PHE A 74 -6.07 -24.46 -27.77
CA PHE A 74 -6.76 -24.37 -26.48
C PHE A 74 -7.69 -25.57 -26.29
N VAL A 75 -7.65 -26.19 -25.11
CA VAL A 75 -8.47 -27.34 -24.74
C VAL A 75 -9.14 -27.08 -23.40
N LYS A 76 -10.46 -27.39 -23.31
CA LYS A 76 -11.17 -27.41 -22.04
C LYS A 76 -10.82 -28.66 -21.26
N ASP A 77 -10.37 -28.52 -20.01
CA ASP A 77 -10.03 -29.64 -19.15
C ASP A 77 -10.46 -29.32 -17.71
N ALA A 78 -11.55 -29.95 -17.28
CA ALA A 78 -12.20 -29.72 -15.99
C ALA A 78 -11.32 -30.06 -14.76
N LYS A 79 -10.18 -30.74 -14.95
CA LYS A 79 -9.25 -30.98 -13.84
C LYS A 79 -8.57 -29.72 -13.32
N TYR A 80 -8.50 -28.66 -14.16
CA TYR A 80 -7.96 -27.38 -13.72
C TYR A 80 -9.05 -26.58 -13.00
N PRO A 81 -8.74 -25.98 -11.81
CA PRO A 81 -9.69 -25.17 -11.08
C PRO A 81 -10.05 -23.89 -11.83
N ASP A 82 -11.03 -23.12 -11.29
CA ASP A 82 -11.31 -21.78 -11.79
C ASP A 82 -10.00 -20.98 -11.86
N GLN A 83 -9.71 -20.38 -13.02
CA GLN A 83 -8.51 -19.61 -13.32
C GLN A 83 -7.21 -20.43 -13.45
N GLY A 84 -7.26 -21.74 -13.23
CA GLY A 84 -6.10 -22.62 -13.41
C GLY A 84 -5.92 -23.06 -14.86
N PHE A 85 -4.68 -23.36 -15.24
CA PHE A 85 -4.30 -23.80 -16.57
C PHE A 85 -3.00 -24.61 -16.58
N ASN A 86 -2.75 -25.29 -17.71
CA ASN A 86 -1.44 -25.82 -18.08
C ASN A 86 -1.10 -25.38 -19.51
N ILE A 87 0.16 -25.09 -19.75
CA ILE A 87 0.75 -24.81 -21.07
C ILE A 87 1.83 -25.84 -21.31
N LYS A 88 1.72 -26.63 -22.37
CA LYS A 88 2.69 -27.68 -22.67
C LYS A 88 3.08 -27.68 -24.14
N SER A 89 4.38 -27.63 -24.41
CA SER A 89 4.92 -27.75 -25.77
C SER A 89 5.23 -29.22 -26.15
N SER A 90 5.05 -29.48 -27.42
CA SER A 90 5.49 -30.70 -28.11
C SER A 90 6.23 -30.33 -29.38
N LYS A 91 6.71 -31.28 -30.17
CA LYS A 91 7.32 -31.01 -31.49
C LYS A 91 6.31 -30.39 -32.47
N ASP A 92 5.02 -30.72 -32.30
CA ASP A 92 3.95 -30.38 -33.25
C ASP A 92 3.18 -29.11 -32.87
N GLY A 93 3.36 -28.60 -31.61
CA GLY A 93 2.65 -27.40 -31.18
C GLY A 93 2.68 -27.14 -29.66
N ILE A 94 1.92 -26.16 -29.24
CA ILE A 94 1.71 -25.78 -27.85
C ILE A 94 0.23 -26.02 -27.50
N MET A 95 -0.02 -26.87 -26.52
CA MET A 95 -1.35 -27.12 -25.97
C MET A 95 -1.55 -26.27 -24.71
N ILE A 96 -2.67 -25.58 -24.64
CA ILE A 96 -3.12 -24.76 -23.50
C ILE A 96 -4.40 -25.38 -22.97
N SER A 97 -4.32 -26.03 -21.82
CA SER A 97 -5.47 -26.65 -21.15
C SER A 97 -5.95 -25.78 -20.01
N ALA A 98 -7.25 -25.50 -19.93
CA ALA A 98 -7.83 -24.67 -18.88
C ALA A 98 -9.23 -25.15 -18.49
N GLY A 99 -9.61 -24.96 -17.23
CA GLY A 99 -10.93 -25.35 -16.72
C GLY A 99 -12.06 -24.46 -17.26
N ASN A 100 -11.77 -23.19 -17.59
CA ASN A 100 -12.73 -22.23 -18.10
C ASN A 100 -12.05 -21.07 -18.85
N ALA A 101 -12.87 -20.14 -19.38
CA ALA A 101 -12.38 -18.98 -20.13
C ALA A 101 -11.42 -18.07 -19.33
N ARG A 102 -11.55 -17.98 -18.00
CA ARG A 102 -10.61 -17.20 -17.17
C ARG A 102 -9.23 -17.86 -17.14
N GLY A 103 -9.19 -19.17 -16.94
CA GLY A 103 -7.94 -19.92 -16.98
C GLY A 103 -7.26 -19.80 -18.34
N ALA A 104 -8.01 -19.91 -19.45
CA ALA A 104 -7.51 -19.72 -20.80
C ALA A 104 -6.93 -18.31 -21.02
N ASN A 105 -7.58 -17.27 -20.51
CA ASN A 105 -7.09 -15.88 -20.60
C ASN A 105 -5.78 -15.68 -19.82
N TYR A 106 -5.67 -16.25 -18.62
CA TYR A 106 -4.44 -16.15 -17.82
C TYR A 106 -3.32 -17.02 -18.40
N ALA A 107 -3.64 -18.12 -19.08
CA ALA A 107 -2.66 -18.90 -19.82
C ALA A 107 -2.01 -18.08 -20.95
N VAL A 108 -2.79 -17.23 -21.66
CA VAL A 108 -2.23 -16.29 -22.66
C VAL A 108 -1.25 -15.32 -22.01
N ALA A 109 -1.61 -14.76 -20.84
CA ALA A 109 -0.73 -13.85 -20.12
C ALA A 109 0.56 -14.57 -19.67
N ALA A 110 0.45 -15.80 -19.19
CA ALA A 110 1.60 -16.63 -18.80
C ALA A 110 2.48 -16.97 -20.00
N LEU A 111 1.91 -17.42 -21.12
CA LEU A 111 2.67 -17.67 -22.35
C LEU A 111 3.43 -16.43 -22.82
N ALA A 112 2.77 -15.29 -22.86
CA ALA A 112 3.40 -14.02 -23.22
C ALA A 112 4.55 -13.66 -22.26
N ARG A 113 4.34 -13.83 -20.94
CA ARG A 113 5.36 -13.62 -19.91
C ARG A 113 6.59 -14.49 -20.14
N GLU A 114 6.40 -15.77 -20.42
CA GLU A 114 7.48 -16.76 -20.66
C GLU A 114 8.24 -16.45 -21.95
N LEU A 115 7.57 -15.89 -22.96
CA LEU A 115 8.20 -15.38 -24.18
C LEU A 115 8.90 -14.01 -24.01
N GLY A 116 8.89 -13.46 -22.80
CA GLY A 116 9.58 -12.20 -22.48
C GLY A 116 8.76 -10.93 -22.63
N TYR A 117 7.49 -11.02 -22.99
CA TYR A 117 6.59 -9.88 -23.07
C TYR A 117 6.23 -9.37 -21.67
N ARG A 118 6.17 -8.04 -21.51
CA ARG A 118 5.69 -7.37 -20.30
C ARG A 118 4.81 -6.18 -20.63
N PHE A 119 3.87 -5.88 -19.75
CA PHE A 119 3.10 -4.64 -19.81
C PHE A 119 3.08 -4.01 -18.41
N PHE A 120 4.13 -3.23 -18.09
CA PHE A 120 4.39 -2.77 -16.74
C PHE A 120 3.38 -1.75 -16.22
N PHE A 121 3.03 -0.73 -17.02
CA PHE A 121 2.04 0.29 -16.69
C PHE A 121 1.07 0.46 -17.88
N PRO A 122 -0.17 0.95 -17.68
CA PRO A 122 -1.19 0.98 -18.71
C PRO A 122 -1.05 2.18 -19.66
N ALA A 123 0.14 2.38 -20.20
CA ALA A 123 0.44 3.34 -21.25
C ALA A 123 1.37 2.69 -22.28
N PRO A 124 1.30 3.09 -23.58
CA PRO A 124 1.98 2.39 -24.67
C PRO A 124 3.49 2.23 -24.48
N GLU A 125 4.15 3.22 -23.91
CA GLU A 125 5.61 3.22 -23.69
C GLU A 125 6.04 2.15 -22.68
N TRP A 126 5.11 1.62 -21.88
CA TRP A 126 5.37 0.59 -20.87
C TRP A 126 5.06 -0.84 -21.34
N GLU A 127 4.65 -0.99 -22.60
CA GLU A 127 4.60 -2.29 -23.29
C GLU A 127 6.02 -2.67 -23.72
N VAL A 128 6.50 -3.82 -23.25
CA VAL A 128 7.81 -4.37 -23.60
C VAL A 128 7.60 -5.61 -24.46
N ILE A 129 7.98 -5.49 -25.73
CA ILE A 129 8.01 -6.58 -26.68
C ILE A 129 9.46 -7.07 -26.77
N PRO A 130 9.75 -8.38 -26.61
CA PRO A 130 11.11 -8.89 -26.71
C PRO A 130 11.69 -8.60 -28.11
N GLU A 131 12.91 -8.08 -28.17
CA GLU A 131 13.59 -7.80 -29.44
C GLU A 131 13.98 -9.08 -30.16
N ASN A 132 14.42 -10.08 -29.40
CA ASN A 132 14.85 -11.39 -29.89
C ASN A 132 14.03 -12.50 -29.21
N PRO A 133 12.79 -12.77 -29.66
CA PRO A 133 12.01 -13.88 -29.15
C PRO A 133 12.66 -15.21 -29.53
N PRO A 134 12.46 -16.29 -28.73
CA PRO A 134 13.07 -17.59 -29.01
C PRO A 134 12.53 -18.17 -30.32
N GLU A 135 13.42 -18.70 -31.16
CA GLU A 135 13.03 -19.39 -32.41
C GLU A 135 12.40 -20.75 -32.16
N ALA A 136 12.74 -21.38 -31.02
CA ALA A 136 12.12 -22.60 -30.52
C ALA A 136 11.82 -22.46 -29.03
N PHE A 137 10.67 -22.95 -28.59
CA PHE A 137 10.19 -22.74 -27.23
C PHE A 137 9.78 -24.04 -26.56
N THR A 138 10.32 -24.28 -25.37
CA THR A 138 9.99 -25.44 -24.55
C THR A 138 9.31 -24.98 -23.27
N ILE A 139 8.12 -25.50 -22.99
CA ILE A 139 7.35 -25.16 -21.79
C ILE A 139 6.53 -26.34 -21.31
N ASP A 140 6.48 -26.57 -20.00
CA ASP A 140 5.47 -27.33 -19.28
C ASP A 140 5.17 -26.61 -17.98
N LEU A 141 4.15 -25.76 -18.02
CA LEU A 141 3.82 -24.82 -16.95
C LEU A 141 2.40 -25.02 -16.48
N THR A 142 2.22 -25.32 -15.19
CA THR A 142 0.91 -25.36 -14.54
C THR A 142 0.82 -24.24 -13.51
N GLU A 143 -0.20 -23.41 -13.63
CA GLU A 143 -0.45 -22.33 -12.68
C GLU A 143 -1.93 -22.23 -12.29
N SER A 144 -2.16 -21.77 -11.08
CA SER A 144 -3.43 -21.30 -10.58
C SER A 144 -3.19 -20.22 -9.52
N PRO A 145 -4.12 -19.27 -9.32
CA PRO A 145 -3.87 -18.18 -8.39
C PRO A 145 -4.04 -18.58 -6.92
N ASP A 146 -3.22 -18.02 -6.05
CA ASP A 146 -3.40 -18.10 -4.59
C ASP A 146 -4.64 -17.32 -4.14
N TYR A 147 -4.87 -16.14 -4.71
CA TYR A 147 -6.06 -15.35 -4.46
C TYR A 147 -7.07 -15.48 -5.60
N LEU A 148 -8.30 -15.87 -5.28
CA LEU A 148 -9.39 -16.03 -6.24
C LEU A 148 -9.89 -14.71 -6.83
N SER A 149 -9.80 -13.63 -6.06
CA SER A 149 -10.04 -12.25 -6.53
C SER A 149 -8.80 -11.41 -6.27
N ARG A 150 -8.32 -10.73 -7.31
CA ARG A 150 -7.09 -9.93 -7.32
C ARG A 150 -7.37 -8.60 -7.97
N ARG A 151 -7.68 -7.61 -7.16
CA ARG A 151 -8.11 -6.32 -7.69
C ARG A 151 -7.35 -5.16 -7.07
N ILE A 152 -6.56 -4.47 -7.90
CA ILE A 152 -6.01 -3.16 -7.59
C ILE A 152 -6.91 -2.13 -8.28
N TRP A 153 -7.67 -1.38 -7.48
CA TRP A 153 -8.62 -0.42 -7.99
C TRP A 153 -7.98 0.96 -8.17
N SER A 154 -7.35 1.18 -9.31
CA SER A 154 -6.63 2.42 -9.65
C SER A 154 -7.54 3.61 -10.01
N GLY A 155 -8.84 3.43 -10.05
CA GLY A 155 -9.79 4.43 -10.51
C GLY A 155 -10.56 5.18 -9.43
N TYR A 156 -10.17 5.08 -8.15
CA TYR A 156 -10.87 5.75 -7.06
C TYR A 156 -10.96 7.27 -7.27
N GLY A 157 -12.17 7.81 -7.21
CA GLY A 157 -12.40 9.23 -7.37
C GLY A 157 -12.32 9.76 -8.81
N ALA A 158 -12.16 8.91 -9.84
CA ALA A 158 -12.18 9.34 -11.22
C ALA A 158 -13.57 9.81 -11.65
N GLY A 159 -13.65 11.01 -12.24
CA GLY A 159 -14.80 11.43 -13.01
C GLY A 159 -14.86 10.64 -14.31
N LYS A 160 -16.04 10.14 -14.68
CA LYS A 160 -16.27 9.37 -15.93
C LYS A 160 -15.85 10.14 -17.19
N ASP A 161 -15.93 11.46 -17.15
CA ASP A 161 -15.66 12.32 -18.32
C ASP A 161 -14.18 12.53 -18.62
N ILE A 162 -13.30 12.41 -17.61
CA ILE A 162 -11.88 12.68 -17.76
C ILE A 162 -11.09 11.37 -17.92
N ARG A 163 -11.52 10.29 -17.24
CA ARG A 163 -10.91 8.99 -17.33
C ARG A 163 -11.88 7.95 -17.87
N LYS A 164 -11.58 7.45 -19.04
CA LYS A 164 -12.21 6.24 -19.57
C LYS A 164 -11.28 5.05 -19.36
N VAL A 165 -11.83 3.89 -19.06
CA VAL A 165 -11.10 2.62 -19.14
C VAL A 165 -10.70 2.43 -20.59
N THR A 166 -9.41 2.22 -20.83
CA THR A 166 -8.85 2.04 -22.17
C THR A 166 -8.46 0.58 -22.39
N ARG A 167 -8.18 0.23 -23.66
CA ARG A 167 -7.61 -1.08 -24.01
C ARG A 167 -6.31 -1.34 -23.25
N ASN A 168 -5.52 -0.31 -22.96
CA ASN A 168 -4.31 -0.46 -22.15
C ASN A 168 -4.60 -0.83 -20.71
N ASP A 169 -5.66 -0.30 -20.10
CA ASP A 169 -6.08 -0.72 -18.75
C ASP A 169 -6.51 -2.19 -18.72
N GLU A 170 -7.23 -2.65 -19.74
CA GLU A 170 -7.67 -4.04 -19.86
C GLU A 170 -6.50 -4.97 -20.12
N ASN A 171 -5.60 -4.62 -21.02
CA ASN A 171 -4.38 -5.36 -21.29
C ASN A 171 -3.49 -5.41 -20.05
N TRP A 172 -3.31 -4.28 -19.33
CA TRP A 172 -2.55 -4.30 -18.10
C TRP A 172 -3.12 -5.28 -17.08
N LYS A 173 -4.43 -5.30 -16.90
CA LYS A 173 -5.08 -6.27 -15.99
C LYS A 173 -4.82 -7.70 -16.44
N LEU A 174 -5.01 -7.99 -17.71
CA LEU A 174 -4.82 -9.34 -18.25
C LEU A 174 -3.38 -9.81 -18.05
N PHE A 175 -2.41 -9.04 -18.55
CA PHE A 175 -0.99 -9.43 -18.56
C PHE A 175 -0.31 -9.33 -17.19
N ASN A 176 -0.99 -8.78 -16.17
CA ASN A 176 -0.58 -8.79 -14.78
C ASN A 176 -1.54 -9.59 -13.88
N PHE A 177 -2.25 -10.55 -14.45
CA PHE A 177 -3.09 -11.51 -13.73
C PHE A 177 -4.14 -10.89 -12.80
N GLN A 178 -4.58 -9.66 -13.08
CA GLN A 178 -5.62 -8.98 -12.29
C GLN A 178 -7.02 -9.43 -12.67
N GLY A 179 -7.95 -9.42 -11.70
CA GLY A 179 -9.35 -9.83 -11.88
C GLY A 179 -9.69 -11.04 -11.03
N GLY A 180 -10.12 -12.14 -11.67
CA GLY A 180 -10.67 -13.31 -11.01
C GLY A 180 -12.12 -13.14 -10.57
N ALA A 181 -12.51 -13.76 -9.45
CA ALA A 181 -13.87 -13.71 -8.94
C ALA A 181 -14.30 -12.28 -8.59
N SER A 182 -15.45 -11.87 -9.06
CA SER A 182 -16.00 -10.53 -8.84
C SER A 182 -16.88 -10.49 -7.61
N ILE A 183 -16.34 -9.97 -6.49
CA ILE A 183 -17.09 -9.81 -5.25
C ILE A 183 -17.53 -8.35 -5.10
N SER A 184 -18.85 -8.14 -5.14
CA SER A 184 -19.49 -6.82 -4.97
C SER A 184 -19.57 -6.47 -3.48
N THR A 185 -19.01 -5.32 -3.09
CA THR A 185 -19.00 -4.83 -1.70
C THR A 185 -19.30 -3.34 -1.59
N GLY A 186 -19.94 -2.76 -2.61
CA GLY A 186 -20.34 -1.34 -2.57
C GLY A 186 -21.45 -1.09 -1.54
N HIS A 187 -21.42 0.05 -0.84
CA HIS A 187 -22.50 0.50 0.05
C HIS A 187 -23.83 0.51 -0.69
N ILE A 188 -24.74 -0.40 -0.33
CA ILE A 188 -25.94 -0.67 -1.12
C ILE A 188 -27.22 -0.07 -0.52
N TYR A 189 -27.27 0.19 0.80
CA TYR A 189 -28.50 0.64 1.45
C TYR A 189 -29.05 1.94 0.86
N GLU A 190 -28.19 2.91 0.54
CA GLU A 190 -28.64 4.17 -0.08
C GLU A 190 -29.26 3.95 -1.45
N LYS A 191 -28.70 3.05 -2.27
CA LYS A 191 -29.24 2.69 -3.57
C LYS A 191 -30.55 1.93 -3.43
N PHE A 192 -30.65 1.04 -2.45
CA PHE A 192 -31.87 0.31 -2.13
C PHE A 192 -33.00 1.27 -1.71
N VAL A 193 -32.75 2.15 -0.74
CA VAL A 193 -33.70 3.19 -0.31
C VAL A 193 -34.12 4.09 -1.47
N SER A 194 -33.17 4.52 -2.29
CA SER A 194 -33.46 5.38 -3.45
C SER A 194 -34.38 4.70 -4.49
N ARG A 195 -34.23 3.39 -4.69
CA ARG A 195 -35.09 2.63 -5.61
C ARG A 195 -36.48 2.31 -5.07
N HIS A 196 -36.66 2.32 -3.75
CA HIS A 196 -37.93 2.05 -3.07
C HIS A 196 -38.43 3.27 -2.33
N ARG A 197 -38.17 4.49 -2.86
CA ARG A 197 -38.47 5.75 -2.19
C ARG A 197 -39.91 5.85 -1.68
N GLU A 198 -40.90 5.44 -2.50
CA GLU A 198 -42.31 5.49 -2.17
C GLU A 198 -42.66 4.56 -1.01
N VAL A 199 -42.12 3.34 -1.04
CA VAL A 199 -42.30 2.37 0.05
C VAL A 199 -41.70 2.92 1.37
N PHE A 200 -40.55 3.53 1.33
CA PHE A 200 -39.94 4.14 2.51
C PHE A 200 -40.61 5.42 3.00
N GLN A 201 -41.37 6.08 2.12
CA GLN A 201 -42.25 7.19 2.52
C GLN A 201 -43.51 6.70 3.22
N ALA A 202 -44.12 5.60 2.73
CA ALA A 202 -45.27 4.97 3.35
C ALA A 202 -44.89 4.23 4.65
N HIS A 203 -43.67 3.73 4.76
CA HIS A 203 -43.14 2.92 5.87
C HIS A 203 -41.89 3.53 6.50
N PRO A 204 -42.01 4.69 7.19
CA PRO A 204 -40.85 5.35 7.79
C PRO A 204 -40.18 4.52 8.88
N GLU A 205 -40.85 3.51 9.46
CA GLU A 205 -40.29 2.54 10.39
C GLU A 205 -39.18 1.65 9.78
N TYR A 206 -39.07 1.60 8.44
CA TYR A 206 -38.00 0.89 7.75
C TYR A 206 -36.62 1.59 7.89
N TYR A 207 -36.63 2.91 8.14
CA TYR A 207 -35.40 3.64 8.45
C TYR A 207 -34.90 3.33 9.89
N ALA A 208 -33.61 3.41 10.07
CA ALA A 208 -32.99 3.29 11.39
C ALA A 208 -33.50 4.36 12.35
N LEU A 209 -33.86 3.97 13.58
CA LEU A 209 -34.13 4.89 14.68
C LEU A 209 -32.82 5.30 15.32
N VAL A 210 -32.51 6.59 15.33
CA VAL A 210 -31.27 7.13 15.90
C VAL A 210 -31.61 8.37 16.71
N LYS A 211 -31.31 8.35 18.03
CA LYS A 211 -31.65 9.44 18.94
C LYS A 211 -33.13 9.85 18.87
N GLY A 212 -34.00 8.85 18.86
CA GLY A 212 -35.46 9.04 18.79
C GLY A 212 -36.00 9.46 17.43
N LYS A 213 -35.16 9.59 16.37
CA LYS A 213 -35.61 9.99 15.03
C LYS A 213 -35.27 8.93 13.97
N ARG A 214 -36.18 8.72 13.02
CA ARG A 214 -35.93 7.86 11.85
C ARG A 214 -34.99 8.59 10.87
N THR A 215 -33.93 7.89 10.45
CA THR A 215 -32.87 8.47 9.59
C THR A 215 -32.60 7.60 8.38
N SER A 216 -32.36 8.20 7.22
CA SER A 216 -32.19 7.50 5.93
C SER A 216 -30.85 6.80 5.73
N ARG A 217 -29.92 6.85 6.66
CA ARG A 217 -28.57 6.29 6.47
C ARG A 217 -28.50 4.78 6.62
N LYS A 218 -29.24 4.22 7.57
CA LYS A 218 -29.26 2.79 7.87
C LYS A 218 -30.70 2.27 7.88
N LEU A 219 -30.84 0.98 7.97
CA LEU A 219 -32.09 0.25 7.96
C LEU A 219 -32.47 -0.25 9.35
N CYS A 220 -33.76 -0.39 9.61
CA CYS A 220 -34.31 -1.07 10.79
C CYS A 220 -34.34 -2.59 10.54
N ILE A 221 -33.20 -3.24 10.67
CA ILE A 221 -33.00 -4.65 10.28
C ILE A 221 -33.92 -5.63 11.03
N SER A 222 -34.42 -5.25 12.20
CA SER A 222 -35.38 -6.09 12.93
C SER A 222 -36.77 -6.18 12.27
N ASN A 223 -37.11 -5.27 11.33
CA ASN A 223 -38.40 -5.30 10.63
C ASN A 223 -38.39 -6.42 9.55
N PRO A 224 -39.30 -7.39 9.60
CA PRO A 224 -39.34 -8.53 8.70
C PRO A 224 -39.70 -8.14 7.24
N ASP A 225 -40.61 -7.20 7.06
CA ASP A 225 -41.06 -6.79 5.74
C ASP A 225 -39.98 -6.03 4.96
N LEU A 226 -39.24 -5.19 5.71
CA LEU A 226 -38.01 -4.56 5.17
C LEU A 226 -37.00 -5.60 4.70
N ARG A 227 -36.74 -6.65 5.50
CA ARG A 227 -35.78 -7.70 5.13
C ARG A 227 -36.23 -8.43 3.87
N LYS A 228 -37.54 -8.78 3.79
CA LYS A 228 -38.12 -9.42 2.61
C LYS A 228 -37.92 -8.52 1.37
N LEU A 229 -38.25 -7.24 1.48
CA LEU A 229 -38.08 -6.26 0.39
C LEU A 229 -36.59 -6.17 -0.03
N PHE A 230 -35.66 -6.24 0.91
CA PHE A 230 -34.21 -6.21 0.62
C PHE A 230 -33.73 -7.48 -0.07
N VAL A 231 -34.23 -8.63 0.31
CA VAL A 231 -33.95 -9.92 -0.38
C VAL A 231 -34.50 -9.87 -1.81
N ASP A 232 -35.74 -9.45 -1.99
CA ASP A 232 -36.41 -9.34 -3.32
C ASP A 232 -35.62 -8.38 -4.23
N PHE A 233 -35.13 -7.25 -3.70
CA PHE A 233 -34.25 -6.32 -4.43
C PHE A 233 -33.02 -7.00 -5.01
N HIS A 234 -32.37 -7.88 -4.25
CA HIS A 234 -31.20 -8.60 -4.71
C HIS A 234 -31.53 -9.71 -5.70
N MET A 235 -32.63 -10.43 -5.49
CA MET A 235 -33.11 -11.46 -6.43
C MET A 235 -33.44 -10.85 -7.78
N ASN A 236 -34.18 -9.74 -7.79
CA ASN A 236 -34.50 -8.98 -9.00
C ASN A 236 -33.25 -8.45 -9.70
N SER A 237 -32.23 -7.99 -8.93
CA SER A 237 -30.96 -7.52 -9.50
C SER A 237 -30.19 -8.64 -10.21
N LEU A 238 -30.19 -9.85 -9.66
CA LEU A 238 -29.55 -11.02 -10.28
C LEU A 238 -30.33 -11.54 -11.49
N GLN A 239 -31.66 -11.49 -11.46
CA GLN A 239 -32.49 -11.83 -12.60
C GLN A 239 -32.24 -10.86 -13.77
N ALA A 240 -32.14 -9.57 -13.49
CA ALA A 240 -31.83 -8.54 -14.49
C ALA A 240 -30.40 -8.60 -15.01
N ASN A 241 -29.48 -9.16 -14.26
CA ASN A 241 -28.07 -9.33 -14.64
C ASN A 241 -27.54 -10.73 -14.27
N PRO A 242 -27.89 -11.76 -15.07
CA PRO A 242 -27.49 -13.14 -14.80
C PRO A 242 -25.97 -13.36 -14.77
N GLN A 243 -25.19 -12.51 -15.43
CA GLN A 243 -23.74 -12.58 -15.47
C GLN A 243 -23.08 -12.06 -14.18
N ALA A 244 -23.82 -11.38 -13.30
CA ALA A 244 -23.27 -10.93 -12.03
C ALA A 244 -22.94 -12.14 -11.14
N GLU A 245 -21.69 -12.22 -10.67
CA GLU A 245 -21.20 -13.32 -9.82
C GLU A 245 -21.57 -13.12 -8.35
N SER A 246 -21.90 -11.89 -7.97
CA SER A 246 -22.24 -11.55 -6.59
C SER A 246 -23.10 -10.32 -6.48
N VAL A 247 -23.75 -10.18 -5.32
CA VAL A 247 -24.44 -8.97 -4.87
C VAL A 247 -23.79 -8.42 -3.62
N SER A 248 -24.03 -7.14 -3.32
CA SER A 248 -23.52 -6.50 -2.10
C SER A 248 -24.59 -6.39 -1.04
N ALA A 249 -24.35 -6.87 0.16
CA ALA A 249 -25.17 -6.60 1.34
C ALA A 249 -24.53 -5.54 2.27
N GLU A 250 -23.55 -4.78 1.77
CA GLU A 250 -22.81 -3.82 2.56
C GLU A 250 -23.66 -2.64 3.02
N PRO A 251 -23.72 -2.34 4.34
CA PRO A 251 -24.38 -1.15 4.87
C PRO A 251 -23.84 0.16 4.30
N SER A 252 -24.63 1.23 4.36
CA SER A 252 -24.14 2.58 4.07
C SER A 252 -22.93 2.97 4.90
N ASP A 253 -22.12 3.89 4.41
CA ASP A 253 -20.95 4.40 5.15
C ASP A 253 -21.35 5.11 6.46
N GLY A 254 -20.42 5.17 7.40
CA GLY A 254 -20.54 5.91 8.67
C GLY A 254 -21.43 5.21 9.72
N GLY A 255 -21.84 6.01 10.69
CA GLY A 255 -22.66 5.60 11.83
C GLY A 255 -24.16 5.54 11.57
N GLY A 256 -24.98 5.71 12.63
CA GLY A 256 -26.45 5.77 12.48
C GLY A 256 -27.12 4.40 12.50
N TRP A 257 -26.57 3.43 13.22
CA TRP A 257 -27.20 2.13 13.44
C TRP A 257 -28.50 2.29 14.25
N CYS A 258 -29.50 1.47 13.93
CA CYS A 258 -30.81 1.53 14.55
C CYS A 258 -30.70 1.25 16.06
N GLU A 259 -31.33 2.11 16.87
CA GLU A 259 -31.35 2.07 18.33
C GLU A 259 -32.69 1.55 18.87
N CYS A 260 -33.62 1.09 18.02
CA CYS A 260 -34.87 0.49 18.49
C CYS A 260 -34.59 -0.81 19.25
N GLU A 261 -35.43 -1.11 20.22
CA GLU A 261 -35.27 -2.25 21.11
C GLU A 261 -35.06 -3.58 20.38
N ASN A 262 -35.85 -3.84 19.34
CA ASN A 262 -35.76 -5.06 18.53
C ASN A 262 -34.42 -5.17 17.78
N CYS A 263 -33.89 -4.06 17.22
CA CYS A 263 -32.55 -4.07 16.60
C CYS A 263 -31.45 -4.27 17.64
N VAL A 264 -31.60 -3.69 18.84
CA VAL A 264 -30.62 -3.89 19.94
C VAL A 264 -30.62 -5.34 20.40
N LYS A 265 -31.78 -5.97 20.53
CA LYS A 265 -31.93 -7.41 20.86
C LYS A 265 -31.31 -8.33 19.82
N LEU A 266 -31.25 -7.94 18.53
CA LEU A 266 -30.56 -8.70 17.48
C LEU A 266 -29.04 -8.73 17.66
N GLY A 267 -28.46 -7.88 18.51
CA GLY A 267 -27.04 -7.87 18.84
C GLY A 267 -26.23 -6.68 18.29
N THR A 268 -24.93 -6.88 18.13
CA THR A 268 -23.97 -5.86 17.68
C THR A 268 -24.22 -5.37 16.25
N PRO A 269 -23.69 -4.23 15.83
CA PRO A 269 -23.72 -3.81 14.43
C PRO A 269 -23.25 -4.89 13.44
N SER A 270 -22.22 -5.65 13.81
CA SER A 270 -21.72 -6.77 12.98
C SER A 270 -22.74 -7.89 12.86
N THR A 271 -23.33 -8.29 14.01
CA THR A 271 -24.34 -9.33 14.06
C THR A 271 -25.56 -8.96 13.20
N ARG A 272 -26.02 -7.72 13.29
CA ARG A 272 -27.14 -7.22 12.47
C ARG A 272 -26.82 -7.18 10.98
N ALA A 273 -25.62 -6.72 10.59
CA ALA A 273 -25.21 -6.72 9.19
C ALA A 273 -25.14 -8.14 8.62
N VAL A 274 -24.57 -9.07 9.36
CA VAL A 274 -24.47 -10.48 8.98
C VAL A 274 -25.85 -11.14 8.94
N PHE A 275 -26.73 -10.83 9.88
CA PHE A 275 -28.10 -11.35 9.90
C PHE A 275 -28.80 -11.07 8.56
N LEU A 276 -28.79 -9.82 8.10
CA LEU A 276 -29.38 -9.44 6.82
C LEU A 276 -28.63 -10.05 5.63
N ALA A 277 -27.31 -10.07 5.66
CA ALA A 277 -26.50 -10.67 4.61
C ALA A 277 -26.77 -12.19 4.48
N ASN A 278 -26.99 -12.89 5.61
CA ASN A 278 -27.32 -14.31 5.61
C ASN A 278 -28.70 -14.58 4.99
N GLU A 279 -29.70 -13.73 5.23
CA GLU A 279 -31.03 -13.87 4.58
C GLU A 279 -30.92 -13.71 3.06
N VAL A 280 -30.19 -12.70 2.60
CA VAL A 280 -29.87 -12.54 1.16
C VAL A 280 -29.14 -13.76 0.62
N ALA A 281 -28.13 -14.24 1.34
CA ALA A 281 -27.32 -15.37 0.91
C ALA A 281 -28.12 -16.67 0.78
N LYS A 282 -29.01 -16.96 1.73
CA LYS A 282 -29.90 -18.12 1.67
C LYS A 282 -30.81 -18.07 0.42
N ALA A 283 -31.45 -16.92 0.16
CA ALA A 283 -32.32 -16.78 -1.00
C ALA A 283 -31.53 -16.85 -2.33
N VAL A 284 -30.37 -16.19 -2.38
CA VAL A 284 -29.50 -16.21 -3.57
C VAL A 284 -29.02 -17.62 -3.88
N THR A 285 -28.49 -18.35 -2.91
CA THR A 285 -27.92 -19.68 -3.16
C THR A 285 -28.98 -20.76 -3.42
N ALA A 286 -30.19 -20.60 -2.94
CA ALA A 286 -31.31 -21.47 -3.28
C ALA A 286 -31.62 -21.47 -4.80
N LYS A 287 -31.43 -20.34 -5.48
CA LYS A 287 -31.69 -20.20 -6.93
C LYS A 287 -30.39 -20.19 -7.75
N TYR A 288 -29.30 -19.68 -7.20
CA TYR A 288 -28.00 -19.50 -7.85
C TYR A 288 -26.86 -19.99 -6.95
N PRO A 289 -26.57 -21.31 -6.88
CA PRO A 289 -25.67 -21.91 -5.89
C PRO A 289 -24.25 -21.34 -5.89
N ASP A 290 -23.74 -20.91 -7.05
CA ASP A 290 -22.36 -20.44 -7.22
C ASP A 290 -22.18 -18.95 -6.91
N LYS A 291 -23.29 -18.19 -6.80
CA LYS A 291 -23.22 -16.75 -6.59
C LYS A 291 -22.90 -16.42 -5.13
N LYS A 292 -22.21 -15.30 -4.95
CA LYS A 292 -21.72 -14.83 -3.64
C LYS A 292 -22.44 -13.57 -3.18
N VAL A 293 -22.40 -13.32 -1.88
CA VAL A 293 -22.85 -12.07 -1.27
C VAL A 293 -21.64 -11.40 -0.64
N GLY A 294 -21.32 -10.17 -1.03
CA GLY A 294 -20.18 -9.45 -0.48
C GLY A 294 -20.58 -8.45 0.59
N MET A 295 -19.77 -8.31 1.61
CA MET A 295 -19.84 -7.24 2.61
C MET A 295 -18.45 -6.90 3.15
N TYR A 296 -18.35 -5.82 3.93
CA TYR A 296 -17.14 -5.47 4.66
C TYR A 296 -17.21 -5.85 6.13
N ALA A 297 -16.05 -6.15 6.73
CA ALA A 297 -15.79 -5.90 8.14
C ALA A 297 -15.20 -4.49 8.25
N TYR A 298 -16.04 -3.51 8.58
CA TYR A 298 -15.72 -2.09 8.40
C TYR A 298 -16.29 -1.24 9.50
N ASN A 299 -15.51 -0.29 10.02
CA ASN A 299 -15.97 0.70 10.98
C ASN A 299 -16.67 0.03 12.21
N ARG A 300 -17.89 0.39 12.58
CA ARG A 300 -18.60 -0.19 13.73
C ARG A 300 -19.02 -1.65 13.56
N HIS A 301 -19.05 -2.16 12.33
CA HIS A 301 -19.30 -3.58 12.03
C HIS A 301 -18.04 -4.33 11.60
N CYS A 302 -16.85 -3.87 12.04
CA CYS A 302 -15.61 -4.60 11.83
C CYS A 302 -15.37 -5.74 12.82
N PRO A 303 -15.79 -5.70 14.11
CA PRO A 303 -15.61 -6.82 15.00
C PRO A 303 -16.36 -8.06 14.53
N PRO A 304 -15.92 -9.28 14.89
CA PRO A 304 -16.65 -10.50 14.57
C PRO A 304 -18.09 -10.48 15.11
N PRO A 305 -19.07 -11.05 14.39
CA PRO A 305 -20.45 -11.13 14.85
C PRO A 305 -20.63 -12.22 15.91
N ASP A 306 -21.80 -12.23 16.55
CA ASP A 306 -22.17 -13.27 17.51
C ASP A 306 -22.83 -14.51 16.86
N ILE A 307 -23.12 -14.43 15.56
CA ILE A 307 -23.73 -15.49 14.76
C ILE A 307 -22.78 -15.98 13.65
N ASP A 308 -22.99 -17.19 13.16
CA ASP A 308 -22.25 -17.73 12.04
C ASP A 308 -22.64 -17.04 10.73
N VAL A 309 -21.67 -16.91 9.87
CA VAL A 309 -21.78 -16.31 8.52
C VAL A 309 -22.11 -17.40 7.52
N HIS A 310 -23.04 -17.14 6.62
CA HIS A 310 -23.38 -18.07 5.55
C HIS A 310 -22.15 -18.28 4.61
N PRO A 311 -21.84 -19.53 4.18
CA PRO A 311 -20.61 -19.83 3.40
C PRO A 311 -20.46 -19.04 2.09
N SER A 312 -21.57 -18.59 1.48
CA SER A 312 -21.53 -17.76 0.27
C SER A 312 -21.26 -16.28 0.56
N VAL A 313 -21.25 -15.86 1.82
CA VAL A 313 -20.94 -14.47 2.20
C VAL A 313 -19.43 -14.29 2.28
N VAL A 314 -18.90 -13.41 1.45
CA VAL A 314 -17.49 -13.00 1.45
C VAL A 314 -17.35 -11.71 2.23
N VAL A 315 -16.62 -11.76 3.34
CA VAL A 315 -16.38 -10.61 4.22
C VAL A 315 -15.01 -10.01 3.94
N ASN A 316 -14.99 -8.84 3.31
CA ASN A 316 -13.77 -8.11 3.01
C ASN A 316 -13.36 -7.22 4.20
N ILE A 317 -12.30 -7.58 4.88
CA ILE A 317 -11.80 -6.86 6.06
C ILE A 317 -11.11 -5.57 5.61
N ALA A 318 -11.68 -4.43 6.00
CA ALA A 318 -11.17 -3.10 5.68
C ALA A 318 -10.04 -2.71 6.65
N THR A 319 -8.79 -2.97 6.26
CA THR A 319 -7.60 -2.85 7.13
C THR A 319 -7.37 -1.44 7.69
N GLY A 320 -7.77 -0.41 6.95
CA GLY A 320 -7.66 0.99 7.37
C GLY A 320 -8.78 1.49 8.30
N PHE A 321 -9.83 0.68 8.56
CA PHE A 321 -11.04 1.12 9.26
C PHE A 321 -11.46 0.16 10.39
N ILE A 322 -10.51 -0.44 11.04
CA ILE A 322 -10.76 -1.29 12.21
C ILE A 322 -11.01 -0.40 13.42
N LYS A 323 -12.06 -0.73 14.19
CA LYS A 323 -12.45 -0.07 15.45
C LYS A 323 -12.50 -1.07 16.59
N GLY A 324 -12.50 -0.58 17.82
CA GLY A 324 -12.63 -1.40 19.03
C GLY A 324 -11.31 -2.03 19.48
N GLY A 325 -10.17 -1.51 19.07
CA GLY A 325 -8.84 -1.94 19.52
C GLY A 325 -8.38 -3.31 18.99
N TRP A 326 -9.04 -3.84 17.96
CA TRP A 326 -8.65 -5.09 17.31
C TRP A 326 -7.46 -4.93 16.40
N THR A 327 -6.59 -5.94 16.33
CA THR A 327 -5.62 -6.04 15.24
C THR A 327 -6.28 -6.62 13.98
N VAL A 328 -5.66 -6.45 12.83
CA VAL A 328 -6.13 -7.07 11.58
C VAL A 328 -6.21 -8.58 11.71
N ASN A 329 -5.23 -9.20 12.37
CA ASN A 329 -5.18 -10.64 12.57
C ASN A 329 -6.29 -11.15 13.49
N ASP A 330 -6.61 -10.41 14.59
CA ASP A 330 -7.73 -10.74 15.47
C ASP A 330 -9.06 -10.71 14.71
N ILE A 331 -9.24 -9.69 13.86
CA ILE A 331 -10.45 -9.57 13.02
C ILE A 331 -10.54 -10.75 12.05
N ILE A 332 -9.48 -11.06 11.30
CA ILE A 332 -9.48 -12.20 10.37
C ILE A 332 -9.82 -13.50 11.11
N SER A 333 -9.12 -13.76 12.22
CA SER A 333 -9.30 -14.98 13.01
C SER A 333 -10.72 -15.08 13.61
N GLY A 334 -11.25 -13.97 14.12
CA GLY A 334 -12.58 -13.93 14.71
C GLY A 334 -13.70 -14.17 13.67
N TRP A 335 -13.62 -13.53 12.50
CA TRP A 335 -14.58 -13.76 11.41
C TRP A 335 -14.47 -15.19 10.84
N LYS A 336 -13.26 -15.74 10.74
CA LYS A 336 -13.05 -17.13 10.32
C LYS A 336 -13.69 -18.12 11.30
N LYS A 337 -13.61 -17.88 12.63
CA LYS A 337 -14.31 -18.67 13.64
C LYS A 337 -15.82 -18.66 13.45
N ARG A 338 -16.37 -17.61 12.82
CA ARG A 338 -17.78 -17.50 12.44
C ARG A 338 -18.07 -17.99 11.01
N LYS A 339 -17.22 -18.84 10.45
CA LYS A 339 -17.35 -19.49 9.13
C LYS A 339 -17.36 -18.53 7.92
N ALA A 340 -16.96 -17.28 8.10
CA ALA A 340 -16.89 -16.33 6.99
C ALA A 340 -15.85 -16.74 5.93
N SER A 341 -16.20 -16.58 4.66
CA SER A 341 -15.23 -16.52 3.56
C SER A 341 -14.48 -15.19 3.62
N ILE A 342 -13.16 -15.23 3.78
CA ILE A 342 -12.35 -14.04 4.08
C ILE A 342 -11.81 -13.40 2.82
N GLY A 343 -12.13 -12.10 2.67
CA GLY A 343 -11.49 -11.17 1.75
C GLY A 343 -10.79 -10.04 2.51
N ILE A 344 -9.95 -9.30 1.79
CA ILE A 344 -9.23 -8.15 2.31
C ILE A 344 -9.54 -6.92 1.46
N ARG A 345 -9.92 -5.84 2.12
CA ARG A 345 -9.99 -4.50 1.57
C ARG A 345 -8.76 -3.73 2.06
N GLU A 346 -7.74 -3.62 1.21
CA GLU A 346 -6.48 -2.95 1.53
C GLU A 346 -6.42 -1.54 0.93
N TYR A 347 -5.52 -0.70 1.43
CA TYR A 347 -5.38 0.70 1.06
C TYR A 347 -3.93 1.02 0.68
N TYR A 348 -3.39 0.33 -0.31
CA TYR A 348 -1.99 0.47 -0.72
C TYR A 348 -1.67 1.89 -1.20
N PHE A 349 -2.54 2.50 -2.00
CA PHE A 349 -2.37 3.87 -2.52
C PHE A 349 -3.70 4.59 -2.71
N ALA A 350 -4.55 4.60 -1.71
CA ALA A 350 -5.88 5.22 -1.78
C ALA A 350 -5.84 6.76 -1.87
N ARG A 351 -4.70 7.39 -1.58
CA ARG A 351 -4.60 8.85 -1.57
C ARG A 351 -4.50 9.40 -2.99
N VAL A 352 -5.46 10.24 -3.30
CA VAL A 352 -5.67 10.88 -4.59
C VAL A 352 -4.68 12.03 -4.86
N ALA A 353 -4.07 12.59 -3.84
CA ALA A 353 -3.11 13.68 -4.02
C ALA A 353 -1.89 13.20 -4.81
N PRO A 354 -1.40 14.02 -5.76
CA PRO A 354 -0.13 13.78 -6.40
C PRO A 354 0.89 13.64 -5.29
N THR A 355 1.44 12.47 -5.25
CA THR A 355 2.23 12.12 -4.10
C THR A 355 3.62 12.61 -4.38
N GLN A 356 3.97 13.39 -3.75
CA GLN A 356 5.19 13.99 -3.27
C GLN A 356 6.45 13.09 -3.41
N GLY A 357 6.71 12.50 -4.60
CA GLY A 357 7.94 11.75 -4.87
C GLY A 357 8.07 10.42 -4.11
N ARG A 358 6.95 9.85 -3.66
CA ARG A 358 6.94 8.56 -2.96
C ARG A 358 6.61 7.44 -3.91
N GLY A 359 7.30 6.34 -3.76
CA GLY A 359 6.98 5.09 -4.40
C GLY A 359 6.16 4.16 -3.51
N SER A 360 6.21 2.90 -3.84
CA SER A 360 5.52 1.81 -3.18
C SER A 360 6.28 1.31 -1.95
N ASN A 361 5.57 0.62 -1.06
CA ASN A 361 6.19 -0.22 -0.04
C ASN A 361 5.97 -1.68 -0.41
N THR A 362 6.78 -2.19 -1.33
CA THR A 362 6.65 -3.56 -1.85
C THR A 362 6.94 -4.61 -0.78
N ALA A 363 7.82 -4.33 0.18
CA ALA A 363 8.08 -5.22 1.31
C ALA A 363 6.82 -5.40 2.19
N TYR A 364 6.10 -4.31 2.51
CA TYR A 364 4.82 -4.40 3.22
C TYR A 364 3.76 -5.14 2.39
N MET A 365 3.72 -4.92 1.08
CA MET A 365 2.79 -5.65 0.21
C MET A 365 3.03 -7.15 0.27
N ALA A 366 4.28 -7.58 0.17
CA ALA A 366 4.65 -8.99 0.23
C ALA A 366 4.32 -9.61 1.59
N GLU A 367 4.73 -8.94 2.68
CA GLU A 367 4.45 -9.39 4.05
C GLU A 367 2.94 -9.51 4.29
N SER A 368 2.19 -8.47 3.96
CA SER A 368 0.75 -8.43 4.22
C SER A 368 -0.03 -9.44 3.38
N LEU A 369 0.27 -9.56 2.08
CA LEU A 369 -0.38 -10.55 1.20
C LEU A 369 -0.09 -11.99 1.65
N ASN A 370 1.18 -12.30 1.97
CA ASN A 370 1.56 -13.62 2.47
C ASN A 370 0.84 -13.93 3.80
N ARG A 371 0.83 -12.99 4.73
CA ARG A 371 0.17 -13.11 6.02
C ARG A 371 -1.33 -13.31 5.87
N PHE A 372 -2.02 -12.49 5.09
CA PHE A 372 -3.46 -12.63 4.86
C PHE A 372 -3.81 -13.98 4.24
N TYR A 373 -3.02 -14.44 3.27
CA TYR A 373 -3.19 -15.76 2.65
C TYR A 373 -3.07 -16.89 3.67
N LYS A 374 -2.04 -16.85 4.53
CA LYS A 374 -1.84 -17.82 5.62
C LYS A 374 -3.01 -17.84 6.62
N TYR A 375 -3.59 -16.68 6.91
CA TYR A 375 -4.80 -16.58 7.75
C TYR A 375 -6.09 -17.02 7.05
N GLY A 376 -6.03 -17.34 5.76
CA GLY A 376 -7.14 -17.92 4.99
C GLY A 376 -7.90 -16.95 4.10
N ALA A 377 -7.40 -15.73 3.89
CA ALA A 377 -7.97 -14.83 2.91
C ALA A 377 -7.74 -15.37 1.48
N ARG A 378 -8.78 -15.26 0.64
CA ARG A 378 -8.76 -15.70 -0.77
C ARG A 378 -9.22 -14.62 -1.74
N TYR A 379 -9.62 -13.47 -1.26
CA TYR A 379 -10.10 -12.35 -2.05
C TYR A 379 -9.37 -11.09 -1.63
N VAL A 380 -8.82 -10.33 -2.57
CA VAL A 380 -8.15 -9.05 -2.30
C VAL A 380 -8.73 -7.98 -3.20
N THR A 381 -9.13 -6.89 -2.59
CA THR A 381 -9.49 -5.64 -3.27
C THR A 381 -8.72 -4.52 -2.62
N ALA A 382 -7.82 -3.87 -3.36
CA ALA A 382 -7.02 -2.76 -2.84
C ALA A 382 -7.50 -1.44 -3.44
N GLU A 383 -7.74 -0.45 -2.59
CA GLU A 383 -7.89 0.92 -3.06
C GLU A 383 -6.53 1.46 -3.51
N ALA A 384 -6.54 2.04 -4.69
CA ALA A 384 -5.36 2.61 -5.30
C ALA A 384 -5.72 3.86 -6.10
N SER A 385 -4.72 4.58 -6.57
CA SER A 385 -4.90 5.74 -7.43
C SER A 385 -4.30 5.48 -8.81
N ASP A 386 -4.75 6.26 -9.81
CA ASP A 386 -4.19 6.23 -11.16
C ASP A 386 -2.88 7.04 -11.26
N SER A 387 -2.05 6.97 -10.21
CA SER A 387 -0.73 7.62 -10.12
C SER A 387 0.37 6.57 -10.31
N TRP A 388 0.71 6.30 -11.56
CA TRP A 388 1.67 5.23 -11.91
C TRP A 388 3.11 5.60 -11.61
N GLY A 389 3.46 6.89 -11.63
CA GLY A 389 4.76 7.38 -11.18
C GLY A 389 5.06 7.01 -9.72
N THR A 390 4.02 6.98 -8.89
CA THR A 390 4.13 6.62 -7.47
C THR A 390 3.90 5.14 -7.23
N GLY A 391 2.80 4.61 -7.78
CA GLY A 391 2.30 3.30 -7.44
C GLY A 391 2.71 2.20 -8.41
N GLY A 392 3.17 2.55 -9.62
CA GLY A 392 3.27 1.61 -10.74
C GLY A 392 4.11 0.36 -10.45
N LEU A 393 5.30 0.53 -9.89
CA LEU A 393 6.15 -0.60 -9.49
C LEU A 393 5.47 -1.47 -8.43
N GLY A 394 4.82 -0.86 -7.43
CA GLY A 394 4.08 -1.60 -6.42
C GLY A 394 2.84 -2.29 -6.97
N TYR A 395 2.15 -1.69 -7.94
CA TYR A 395 1.00 -2.32 -8.58
C TYR A 395 1.44 -3.56 -9.38
N TYR A 396 2.55 -3.46 -10.11
CA TYR A 396 3.15 -4.60 -10.80
C TYR A 396 3.51 -5.71 -9.80
N CYS A 397 4.30 -5.40 -8.78
CA CYS A 397 4.70 -6.37 -7.75
C CYS A 397 3.48 -6.97 -7.03
N GLY A 398 2.55 -6.13 -6.56
CA GLY A 398 1.35 -6.56 -5.85
C GLY A 398 0.44 -7.45 -6.69
N ALA A 399 0.30 -7.14 -7.99
CA ALA A 399 -0.49 -7.94 -8.92
C ALA A 399 0.04 -9.37 -9.04
N HIS A 400 1.36 -9.51 -9.22
CA HIS A 400 2.01 -10.81 -9.33
C HIS A 400 2.05 -11.57 -8.00
N MET A 401 2.27 -10.87 -6.87
CA MET A 401 2.21 -11.49 -5.54
C MET A 401 0.81 -11.92 -5.11
N MET A 402 -0.26 -11.31 -5.65
CA MET A 402 -1.63 -11.83 -5.48
C MET A 402 -1.87 -13.09 -6.31
N TRP A 403 -1.21 -13.22 -7.47
CA TRP A 403 -1.26 -14.45 -8.27
C TRP A 403 -0.52 -15.57 -7.55
N ASN A 404 0.69 -15.29 -7.07
CA ASN A 404 1.53 -16.24 -6.35
C ASN A 404 2.23 -15.56 -5.17
N THR A 405 1.82 -15.91 -3.95
CA THR A 405 2.33 -15.32 -2.70
C THR A 405 3.78 -15.71 -2.38
N LYS A 406 4.38 -16.63 -3.12
CA LYS A 406 5.79 -17.04 -2.97
C LYS A 406 6.75 -16.12 -3.71
N LEU A 407 6.25 -15.27 -4.62
CA LEU A 407 7.08 -14.31 -5.33
C LEU A 407 7.61 -13.24 -4.38
N THR A 408 8.87 -12.85 -4.59
CA THR A 408 9.51 -11.81 -3.78
C THR A 408 9.52 -10.45 -4.49
N PRO A 409 9.46 -9.35 -3.75
CA PRO A 409 9.60 -8.02 -4.33
C PRO A 409 10.91 -7.84 -5.09
N GLU A 410 12.01 -8.42 -4.60
CA GLU A 410 13.35 -8.31 -5.18
C GLU A 410 13.39 -8.93 -6.59
N ALA A 411 12.85 -10.13 -6.75
CA ALA A 411 12.78 -10.81 -8.05
C ALA A 411 11.92 -10.00 -9.04
N LEU A 412 10.76 -9.51 -8.61
CA LEU A 412 9.86 -8.73 -9.45
C LEU A 412 10.44 -7.37 -9.84
N LYS A 413 11.17 -6.69 -8.93
CA LYS A 413 11.89 -5.46 -9.24
C LYS A 413 13.04 -5.70 -10.21
N ALA A 414 13.76 -6.79 -10.07
CA ALA A 414 14.84 -7.17 -10.99
C ALA A 414 14.28 -7.41 -12.40
N ASP A 415 13.18 -8.16 -12.53
CA ASP A 415 12.47 -8.35 -13.81
C ASP A 415 12.03 -7.02 -14.41
N PHE A 416 11.42 -6.14 -13.60
CA PHE A 416 11.01 -4.82 -14.04
C PHE A 416 12.19 -3.99 -14.59
N LEU A 417 13.28 -3.90 -13.85
CA LEU A 417 14.44 -3.11 -14.25
C LEU A 417 15.13 -3.67 -15.51
N GLN A 418 15.34 -4.99 -15.53
CA GLN A 418 16.00 -5.66 -16.65
C GLN A 418 15.19 -5.61 -17.95
N LYS A 419 13.86 -5.67 -17.86
CA LYS A 419 12.98 -5.66 -19.03
C LYS A 419 12.61 -4.25 -19.49
N ALA A 420 12.34 -3.35 -18.53
CA ALA A 420 11.98 -1.97 -18.87
C ALA A 420 13.19 -1.10 -19.24
N PHE A 421 14.38 -1.37 -18.68
CA PHE A 421 15.57 -0.53 -18.81
C PHE A 421 16.85 -1.35 -18.98
N PRO A 422 16.93 -2.28 -19.94
CA PRO A 422 18.07 -3.20 -20.08
C PRO A 422 19.43 -2.49 -20.23
N ASN A 423 19.47 -1.32 -20.85
CA ASN A 423 20.70 -0.54 -21.05
C ASN A 423 20.93 0.51 -19.93
N ALA A 424 19.97 0.70 -19.02
CA ALA A 424 20.02 1.71 -17.96
C ALA A 424 19.62 1.16 -16.58
N VAL A 425 19.87 -0.13 -16.31
CA VAL A 425 19.46 -0.83 -15.08
C VAL A 425 19.94 -0.11 -13.82
N GLU A 426 21.24 0.19 -13.73
CA GLU A 426 21.84 0.76 -12.51
C GLU A 426 21.32 2.17 -12.17
N PRO A 427 21.30 3.16 -13.08
CA PRO A 427 20.73 4.45 -12.76
C PRO A 427 19.23 4.39 -12.49
N MET A 428 18.48 3.50 -13.15
CA MET A 428 17.05 3.34 -12.90
C MET A 428 16.77 2.63 -11.57
N LYS A 429 17.60 1.67 -11.18
CA LYS A 429 17.55 1.08 -9.84
C LYS A 429 17.72 2.16 -8.78
N LYS A 430 18.74 3.00 -8.90
CA LYS A 430 18.98 4.13 -7.97
C LYS A 430 17.79 5.09 -7.92
N PHE A 431 17.15 5.37 -9.08
CA PHE A 431 15.95 6.20 -9.14
C PHE A 431 14.79 5.59 -8.33
N TYR A 432 14.48 4.32 -8.54
CA TYR A 432 13.37 3.65 -7.83
C TYR A 432 13.66 3.43 -6.35
N ASP A 433 14.90 3.15 -5.98
CA ASP A 433 15.33 3.01 -4.58
C ASP A 433 15.15 4.32 -3.78
N LEU A 434 15.19 5.49 -4.43
CA LEU A 434 14.88 6.77 -3.79
C LEU A 434 13.40 6.88 -3.38
N LEU A 435 12.51 6.27 -4.15
CA LEU A 435 11.06 6.44 -4.03
C LEU A 435 10.42 5.36 -3.17
N GLU A 436 11.01 4.17 -3.15
CA GLU A 436 10.42 2.98 -2.56
C GLU A 436 10.76 2.81 -1.07
N GLY A 437 9.93 2.02 -0.39
CA GLY A 437 10.19 1.51 0.95
C GLY A 437 9.22 1.98 2.02
N ALA A 438 9.41 1.41 3.22
CA ALA A 438 8.56 1.66 4.39
C ALA A 438 8.61 3.12 4.86
N ASN A 439 9.74 3.77 4.67
CA ASN A 439 10.03 5.12 5.11
C ASN A 439 10.37 6.03 3.91
N PRO A 440 9.42 6.28 3.00
CA PRO A 440 9.69 7.11 1.85
C PRO A 440 10.09 8.51 2.29
N LYS A 441 11.11 9.06 1.66
CA LYS A 441 11.56 10.43 1.89
C LYS A 441 10.45 11.41 1.52
N GLU A 442 10.34 12.52 2.24
CA GLU A 442 9.51 13.62 1.79
C GLU A 442 10.18 14.34 0.64
N LEU A 443 9.37 14.95 -0.26
CA LEU A 443 9.90 15.79 -1.31
C LEU A 443 10.73 16.92 -0.72
N ASN A 444 11.93 17.03 -1.22
CA ASN A 444 12.89 18.05 -0.89
C ASN A 444 13.86 18.23 -2.06
N ARG A 445 14.71 19.25 -2.01
CA ARG A 445 15.62 19.56 -3.11
C ARG A 445 16.65 18.46 -3.37
N ASP A 446 17.20 17.82 -2.34
CA ASP A 446 18.15 16.71 -2.51
C ASP A 446 17.50 15.52 -3.23
N LEU A 447 16.29 15.11 -2.81
CA LEU A 447 15.57 14.03 -3.47
C LEU A 447 15.29 14.34 -4.93
N LEU A 448 14.76 15.52 -5.22
CA LEU A 448 14.50 15.97 -6.60
C LEU A 448 15.80 16.02 -7.42
N GLY A 449 16.87 16.55 -6.84
CA GLY A 449 18.17 16.62 -7.48
C GLY A 449 18.76 15.25 -7.81
N ARG A 450 18.59 14.26 -6.94
CA ARG A 450 18.99 12.87 -7.22
C ARG A 450 18.10 12.24 -8.29
N MET A 451 16.79 12.44 -8.22
CA MET A 451 15.86 11.92 -9.24
C MET A 451 16.27 12.42 -10.63
N TYR A 452 16.49 13.72 -10.82
CA TYR A 452 16.92 14.26 -12.10
C TYR A 452 18.28 13.71 -12.57
N ARG A 453 19.28 13.59 -11.68
CA ARG A 453 20.60 13.06 -12.02
C ARG A 453 20.52 11.60 -12.45
N HIS A 454 19.77 10.76 -11.76
CA HIS A 454 19.62 9.36 -12.14
C HIS A 454 18.88 9.21 -13.49
N LEU A 455 17.88 10.04 -13.77
CA LEU A 455 17.20 10.05 -15.06
C LEU A 455 18.12 10.57 -16.18
N ALA A 456 18.94 11.60 -15.91
CA ALA A 456 19.96 12.07 -16.85
C ALA A 456 20.99 10.98 -17.17
N ASP A 457 21.48 10.27 -16.13
CA ASP A 457 22.42 9.18 -16.31
C ASP A 457 21.80 8.00 -17.07
N ALA A 458 20.56 7.65 -16.78
CA ALA A 458 19.83 6.63 -17.51
C ALA A 458 19.67 6.99 -19.01
N GLY A 459 19.41 8.26 -19.31
CA GLY A 459 19.26 8.74 -20.67
C GLY A 459 20.51 8.62 -21.57
N LYS A 460 21.71 8.51 -20.97
CA LYS A 460 22.98 8.39 -21.73
C LYS A 460 23.11 7.07 -22.49
N SER A 461 22.62 5.97 -21.89
CA SER A 461 22.75 4.61 -22.44
C SER A 461 21.44 4.06 -23.00
N ALA A 462 20.32 4.70 -22.70
CA ALA A 462 18.99 4.21 -23.02
C ALA A 462 18.71 4.10 -24.52
N SER A 463 18.08 3.02 -24.95
CA SER A 463 17.50 2.86 -26.29
C SER A 463 16.32 3.82 -26.50
N ALA A 464 15.84 3.94 -27.72
CA ALA A 464 14.68 4.78 -28.04
C ALA A 464 13.42 4.38 -27.26
N ALA A 465 13.21 3.09 -27.00
CA ALA A 465 12.09 2.60 -26.22
C ALA A 465 12.23 2.94 -24.73
N GLU A 466 13.44 2.81 -24.18
CA GLU A 466 13.73 3.18 -22.80
C GLU A 466 13.60 4.69 -22.58
N LYS A 467 14.07 5.50 -23.55
CA LYS A 467 13.93 6.97 -23.48
C LYS A 467 12.50 7.41 -23.32
N LYS A 468 11.53 6.80 -24.02
CA LYS A 468 10.11 7.13 -23.83
C LYS A 468 9.63 6.91 -22.39
N ARG A 469 10.11 5.86 -21.70
CA ARG A 469 9.80 5.58 -20.29
C ARG A 469 10.49 6.59 -19.37
N ILE A 470 11.76 6.89 -19.67
CA ILE A 470 12.53 7.90 -18.93
C ILE A 470 11.88 9.28 -19.08
N ASP A 471 11.41 9.67 -20.27
CA ASP A 471 10.71 10.91 -20.54
C ASP A 471 9.41 11.04 -19.71
N ALA A 472 8.66 9.95 -19.58
CA ALA A 472 7.50 9.90 -18.69
C ALA A 472 7.90 10.12 -17.21
N LEU A 473 9.02 9.57 -16.78
CA LEU A 473 9.55 9.74 -15.41
C LEU A 473 10.17 11.14 -15.20
N ILE A 474 10.78 11.75 -16.22
CA ILE A 474 11.21 13.16 -16.19
C ILE A 474 9.99 14.06 -16.00
N SER A 475 8.93 13.83 -16.76
CA SER A 475 7.66 14.56 -16.61
C SER A 475 7.06 14.39 -15.22
N TYR A 476 7.11 13.19 -14.65
CA TYR A 476 6.70 12.93 -13.26
C TYR A 476 7.56 13.69 -12.25
N THR A 477 8.87 13.67 -12.41
CA THR A 477 9.82 14.36 -11.54
C THR A 477 9.59 15.88 -11.58
N ARG A 478 9.36 16.44 -12.78
CA ARG A 478 8.98 17.86 -12.90
C ARG A 478 7.67 18.19 -12.21
N PHE A 479 6.68 17.32 -12.32
CA PHE A 479 5.42 17.48 -11.57
C PHE A 479 5.65 17.47 -10.06
N CYS A 480 6.51 16.57 -9.55
CA CYS A 480 6.89 16.55 -8.15
C CYS A 480 7.56 17.85 -7.72
N GLU A 481 8.47 18.38 -8.53
CA GLU A 481 9.14 19.68 -8.28
C GLU A 481 8.14 20.83 -8.24
N ILE A 482 7.23 20.92 -9.22
CA ILE A 482 6.16 21.91 -9.24
C ILE A 482 5.29 21.78 -7.97
N SER A 483 4.90 20.56 -7.60
CA SER A 483 4.11 20.31 -6.39
C SER A 483 4.85 20.72 -5.09
N PHE A 484 6.17 20.66 -5.09
CA PHE A 484 7.01 21.05 -3.97
C PHE A 484 7.20 22.57 -3.89
N THR A 485 7.42 23.23 -5.03
CA THR A 485 7.76 24.66 -5.09
C THR A 485 6.55 25.58 -5.13
N HIS A 486 5.40 25.10 -5.64
CA HIS A 486 4.19 25.89 -5.82
C HIS A 486 3.23 25.73 -4.65
N SER A 487 2.66 26.84 -4.22
CA SER A 487 1.66 26.87 -3.17
C SER A 487 0.26 26.57 -3.71
N THR A 488 -0.38 25.51 -3.20
CA THR A 488 -1.80 25.26 -3.51
C THR A 488 -2.75 26.30 -2.92
N ALA A 489 -2.23 27.28 -2.16
CA ALA A 489 -3.01 28.40 -1.62
C ALA A 489 -3.00 29.63 -2.53
N LYS A 490 -2.11 29.70 -3.52
CA LYS A 490 -2.01 30.77 -4.49
C LYS A 490 -2.59 30.33 -5.83
N TRP A 491 -3.46 31.13 -6.41
CA TRP A 491 -4.23 30.74 -7.60
C TRP A 491 -3.35 30.44 -8.82
N GLU A 492 -2.42 31.31 -9.16
CA GLU A 492 -1.61 31.15 -10.38
C GLU A 492 -0.67 29.96 -10.26
N GLU A 493 -0.06 29.74 -9.07
CA GLU A 493 0.78 28.58 -8.82
C GLU A 493 -0.03 27.28 -8.87
N TYR A 494 -1.24 27.28 -8.29
CA TYR A 494 -2.17 26.15 -8.36
C TYR A 494 -2.60 25.87 -9.80
N ARG A 495 -2.94 26.91 -10.57
CA ARG A 495 -3.34 26.80 -11.98
C ARG A 495 -2.21 26.26 -12.84
N ALA A 496 -0.96 26.74 -12.64
CA ALA A 496 0.22 26.24 -13.34
C ALA A 496 0.45 24.74 -13.08
N MET A 497 0.34 24.29 -11.83
CA MET A 497 0.42 22.89 -11.45
C MET A 497 -0.66 22.05 -12.16
N MET A 498 -1.90 22.53 -12.21
CA MET A 498 -3.02 21.85 -12.89
C MET A 498 -2.82 21.78 -14.38
N HIS A 499 -2.29 22.85 -15.00
CA HIS A 499 -1.96 22.87 -16.44
C HIS A 499 -0.87 21.84 -16.77
N PHE A 500 0.18 21.80 -15.95
CA PHE A 500 1.25 20.81 -16.16
C PHE A 500 0.74 19.37 -15.98
N ALA A 501 -0.10 19.11 -14.96
CA ALA A 501 -0.73 17.81 -14.80
C ALA A 501 -1.58 17.40 -16.02
N ALA A 502 -2.28 18.35 -16.64
CA ALA A 502 -3.05 18.10 -17.85
C ALA A 502 -2.15 17.76 -19.05
N SER A 503 -0.98 18.41 -19.19
CA SER A 503 -0.05 18.15 -20.29
C SER A 503 0.56 16.75 -20.25
N ILE A 504 0.77 16.19 -19.05
CA ILE A 504 1.37 14.86 -18.87
C ILE A 504 0.34 13.73 -18.64
N ARG A 505 -0.95 13.99 -18.81
CA ARG A 505 -2.04 13.04 -18.51
C ARG A 505 -1.90 11.66 -19.17
N ASN A 506 -1.39 11.65 -20.40
CA ASN A 506 -1.28 10.42 -21.21
C ASN A 506 -0.18 9.49 -20.69
N THR A 507 0.82 10.02 -19.99
CA THR A 507 1.86 9.19 -19.35
C THR A 507 1.32 8.36 -18.19
N ARG A 508 0.15 8.71 -17.66
CA ARG A 508 -0.46 8.09 -16.49
C ARG A 508 0.37 8.22 -15.20
N MET A 509 1.47 8.96 -15.22
CA MET A 509 2.34 9.12 -14.06
C MET A 509 1.65 9.83 -12.91
N VAL A 510 0.68 10.70 -13.19
CA VAL A 510 -0.08 11.49 -12.21
C VAL A 510 -1.58 11.29 -12.41
N TYR A 511 -2.32 11.15 -11.31
CA TYR A 511 -3.77 10.97 -11.35
C TYR A 511 -4.51 12.27 -11.69
N THR A 512 -4.36 12.73 -12.91
CA THR A 512 -4.90 14.01 -13.42
C THR A 512 -6.41 14.10 -13.25
N ALA A 513 -7.16 13.05 -13.57
CA ALA A 513 -8.63 13.04 -13.47
C ALA A 513 -9.13 13.39 -12.06
N SER A 514 -8.49 12.84 -11.04
CA SER A 514 -8.86 13.12 -9.66
C SER A 514 -8.46 14.52 -9.20
N MET A 515 -7.33 15.02 -9.67
CA MET A 515 -6.93 16.40 -9.37
C MET A 515 -7.96 17.40 -9.88
N PHE A 516 -8.47 17.22 -11.10
CA PHE A 516 -9.49 18.09 -11.68
C PHE A 516 -10.86 17.95 -11.00
N ARG A 517 -11.23 16.75 -10.54
CA ARG A 517 -12.45 16.52 -9.77
C ARG A 517 -12.37 17.13 -8.37
N SER A 518 -11.25 16.95 -7.68
CA SER A 518 -11.05 17.33 -6.29
C SER A 518 -10.34 18.69 -6.16
N ARG A 519 -10.53 19.56 -7.14
CA ARG A 519 -9.88 20.88 -7.12
C ARG A 519 -10.12 21.62 -5.81
N ASN A 520 -9.12 22.38 -5.40
CA ASN A 520 -9.13 23.07 -4.13
C ASN A 520 -10.41 23.90 -3.96
N MET A 521 -11.16 23.64 -2.90
CA MET A 521 -12.41 24.32 -2.57
C MET A 521 -12.25 25.86 -2.45
N LYS A 522 -11.06 26.33 -2.05
CA LYS A 522 -10.72 27.75 -2.00
C LYS A 522 -10.87 28.45 -3.36
N PHE A 523 -10.68 27.70 -4.44
CA PHE A 523 -10.74 28.20 -5.81
C PHE A 523 -11.95 27.66 -6.59
N LYS A 524 -12.98 27.17 -5.89
CA LYS A 524 -14.18 26.60 -6.49
C LYS A 524 -14.82 27.48 -7.55
N ASN A 525 -14.83 28.80 -7.30
CA ASN A 525 -15.47 29.79 -8.17
C ASN A 525 -14.51 30.40 -9.22
N LYS A 526 -13.21 30.04 -9.23
CA LYS A 526 -12.26 30.52 -10.23
C LYS A 526 -12.21 29.58 -11.42
N PRO A 527 -12.40 30.04 -12.68
CA PRO A 527 -12.35 29.19 -13.85
C PRO A 527 -10.90 28.73 -14.11
N LEU A 528 -10.68 27.44 -14.19
CA LEU A 528 -9.35 26.90 -14.53
C LEU A 528 -8.96 27.20 -15.97
N ASN A 529 -9.95 27.26 -16.90
CA ASN A 529 -9.73 27.44 -18.34
C ASN A 529 -8.68 26.51 -18.95
N ILE A 530 -8.64 25.25 -18.49
CA ILE A 530 -7.73 24.22 -18.98
C ILE A 530 -8.55 23.15 -19.67
N ASN A 531 -8.34 22.99 -20.97
CA ASN A 531 -8.88 21.87 -21.71
C ASN A 531 -7.94 20.67 -21.55
N VAL A 532 -8.23 19.80 -20.61
CA VAL A 532 -7.39 18.66 -20.27
C VAL A 532 -7.09 17.79 -21.49
N LYS A 533 -8.06 17.58 -22.39
CA LYS A 533 -7.91 16.74 -23.57
C LYS A 533 -7.04 17.37 -24.67
N LYS A 534 -7.01 18.69 -24.75
CA LYS A 534 -6.30 19.46 -25.80
C LYS A 534 -4.94 20.03 -25.35
N THR A 535 -4.61 19.96 -24.05
CA THR A 535 -3.31 20.45 -23.54
C THR A 535 -2.19 19.58 -24.13
N PRO A 536 -1.22 20.18 -24.87
CA PRO A 536 -0.16 19.42 -25.51
C PRO A 536 0.82 18.85 -24.48
N PRO A 537 1.45 17.70 -24.77
CA PRO A 537 2.50 17.15 -23.92
C PRO A 537 3.79 18.01 -24.01
N PRO A 538 4.71 17.89 -23.05
CA PRO A 538 6.05 18.47 -23.15
C PRO A 538 6.77 17.95 -24.38
N THR A 539 7.52 18.83 -25.05
CA THR A 539 8.39 18.50 -26.16
C THR A 539 9.71 17.88 -25.68
N GLY A 540 10.50 17.29 -26.59
CA GLY A 540 11.84 16.81 -26.24
C GLY A 540 12.75 17.91 -25.69
N ALA A 541 12.65 19.13 -26.22
CA ALA A 541 13.38 20.30 -25.72
C ALA A 541 12.93 20.69 -24.31
N ASP A 542 11.62 20.60 -24.01
CA ASP A 542 11.11 20.83 -22.66
C ASP A 542 11.67 19.81 -21.66
N LEU A 543 11.71 18.54 -22.05
CA LEU A 543 12.23 17.46 -21.19
C LEU A 543 13.72 17.65 -20.88
N GLN A 544 14.53 18.04 -21.88
CA GLN A 544 15.94 18.37 -21.68
C GLN A 544 16.10 19.57 -20.74
N ARG A 545 15.31 20.60 -20.95
CA ARG A 545 15.28 21.78 -20.07
C ARG A 545 14.87 21.41 -18.63
N PHE A 546 13.86 20.56 -18.43
CA PHE A 546 13.44 20.12 -17.09
C PHE A 546 14.57 19.42 -16.35
N VAL A 547 15.36 18.59 -17.05
CA VAL A 547 16.50 17.92 -16.44
C VAL A 547 17.59 18.92 -16.05
N SER A 548 18.00 19.80 -16.97
CA SER A 548 19.06 20.78 -16.72
C SER A 548 18.70 21.77 -15.61
N GLU A 549 17.49 22.36 -15.67
CA GLU A 549 16.97 23.24 -14.63
C GLU A 549 16.78 22.50 -13.29
N GLY A 550 16.25 21.27 -13.36
CA GLY A 550 16.01 20.43 -12.19
C GLY A 550 17.30 20.10 -11.44
N ILE A 551 18.37 19.79 -12.14
CA ILE A 551 19.69 19.55 -11.55
C ILE A 551 20.25 20.84 -10.92
N LYS A 552 20.14 21.97 -11.64
CA LYS A 552 20.62 23.30 -11.18
C LYS A 552 19.85 23.77 -9.94
N ASN A 553 18.53 23.69 -9.96
CA ASN A 553 17.65 24.23 -8.94
C ASN A 553 17.54 23.36 -7.68
N ASN A 554 18.01 22.12 -7.76
CA ASN A 554 17.91 21.15 -6.67
C ASN A 554 19.29 20.62 -6.31
N PRO A 555 20.07 21.38 -5.52
CA PRO A 555 21.39 20.96 -5.05
C PRO A 555 21.28 19.75 -4.14
N LEU A 556 22.32 18.93 -4.12
CA LEU A 556 22.46 17.82 -3.18
C LEU A 556 22.83 18.33 -1.79
N LEU A 557 22.61 17.48 -0.78
CA LEU A 557 23.06 17.76 0.58
C LEU A 557 24.59 17.94 0.63
N ASP A 558 25.01 18.84 1.48
CA ASP A 558 26.41 19.16 1.76
C ASP A 558 27.03 18.27 2.84
N PHE A 559 26.28 17.26 3.31
CA PHE A 559 26.74 16.28 4.29
C PHE A 559 26.24 14.87 3.97
N THR A 560 26.94 13.87 4.49
CA THR A 560 26.58 12.47 4.33
C THR A 560 25.66 12.03 5.47
N ILE A 561 24.50 11.45 5.12
CA ILE A 561 23.59 10.83 6.08
C ILE A 561 24.26 9.57 6.65
N LYS A 562 24.34 9.47 7.97
CA LYS A 562 24.85 8.29 8.69
C LYS A 562 23.71 7.40 9.16
N SER A 563 23.92 6.11 9.13
CA SER A 563 23.03 5.11 9.74
C SER A 563 23.65 4.61 11.04
N PHE A 564 22.79 4.38 12.02
CA PHE A 564 23.18 3.87 13.33
C PHE A 564 22.34 2.64 13.67
N SER A 565 22.90 1.71 14.45
CA SER A 565 22.17 0.51 14.87
C SER A 565 21.11 0.82 15.92
N ASP A 566 20.12 -0.08 16.03
CA ASP A 566 19.13 -0.08 17.11
C ASP A 566 19.60 -0.93 18.31
N ASP A 567 20.85 -1.41 18.32
CA ASP A 567 21.49 -2.02 19.49
C ASP A 567 21.91 -0.90 20.46
N LEU A 568 20.96 -0.54 21.33
CA LEU A 568 21.08 0.63 22.20
C LEU A 568 21.57 0.23 23.59
N VAL A 569 22.46 1.04 24.13
CA VAL A 569 22.97 0.94 25.49
C VAL A 569 22.75 2.24 26.26
N VAL A 570 22.75 2.15 27.60
CA VAL A 570 22.58 3.33 28.45
C VAL A 570 23.90 4.13 28.53
N LEU A 571 23.77 5.43 28.29
CA LEU A 571 24.77 6.44 28.65
C LEU A 571 24.22 7.20 29.86
N ASP A 572 24.89 7.02 31.00
CA ASP A 572 24.62 7.81 32.21
C ASP A 572 25.23 9.22 32.07
N ASN A 573 24.44 10.21 32.42
CA ASN A 573 24.83 11.60 32.49
C ASN A 573 24.48 12.19 33.88
N PRO A 574 25.39 12.05 34.88
CA PRO A 574 25.08 12.42 36.26
C PRO A 574 24.73 13.89 36.48
N LYS A 575 25.15 14.76 35.55
CA LYS A 575 24.82 16.21 35.57
C LYS A 575 23.49 16.50 34.88
N GLY A 576 22.85 15.47 34.31
CA GLY A 576 21.60 15.61 33.57
C GLY A 576 20.38 15.68 34.48
N SER A 577 19.32 16.30 33.98
CA SER A 577 18.03 16.38 34.67
C SER A 577 17.26 15.07 34.53
N THR A 578 16.61 14.65 35.61
CA THR A 578 15.65 13.52 35.62
C THR A 578 14.24 13.92 35.23
N ALA A 579 13.98 15.22 35.02
CA ALA A 579 12.68 15.72 34.60
C ALA A 579 12.30 15.16 33.24
N MET A 580 11.24 14.35 33.22
CA MET A 580 10.81 13.57 32.06
C MET A 580 9.86 14.39 31.19
N ASN A 581 10.08 14.39 29.88
CA ASN A 581 9.10 14.93 28.94
C ASN A 581 7.88 14.00 28.87
N SER A 582 6.72 14.52 29.24
CA SER A 582 5.42 13.80 29.21
C SER A 582 4.57 14.15 27.99
N GLY A 583 5.19 14.35 26.84
CA GLY A 583 4.51 14.72 25.59
C GLY A 583 3.42 13.74 25.17
N THR A 584 2.49 14.24 24.37
CA THR A 584 1.43 13.42 23.77
C THR A 584 1.92 12.74 22.50
N SER A 585 1.34 11.58 22.21
CA SER A 585 1.58 10.80 20.98
C SER A 585 0.27 10.50 20.29
N ARG A 586 0.27 10.49 18.97
CA ARG A 586 -0.89 10.15 18.15
C ARG A 586 -0.58 8.99 17.22
N ARG A 587 -1.55 8.11 16.99
CA ARG A 587 -1.41 6.88 16.20
C ARG A 587 -0.47 5.89 16.88
N LYS A 588 0.03 4.90 16.12
CA LYS A 588 1.00 3.92 16.62
C LYS A 588 2.37 4.58 16.74
N VAL A 589 2.92 4.59 17.95
CA VAL A 589 4.28 5.06 18.25
C VAL A 589 4.98 4.03 19.12
N TRP A 590 6.29 4.11 19.22
CA TRP A 590 7.06 3.27 20.13
C TRP A 590 8.17 4.08 20.79
N PHE A 591 8.62 3.54 21.91
CA PHE A 591 9.70 4.05 22.72
C PHE A 591 10.68 2.92 22.99
N TYR A 592 11.96 3.18 22.93
CA TYR A 592 12.95 2.30 23.48
C TYR A 592 13.13 2.61 24.96
N ILE A 593 13.19 1.58 25.78
CA ILE A 593 13.43 1.68 27.23
C ILE A 593 14.49 0.68 27.64
N TRP A 594 15.27 1.05 28.64
CA TRP A 594 16.14 0.12 29.34
C TRP A 594 15.59 -0.11 30.74
N CYS A 595 15.33 -1.35 31.11
CA CYS A 595 14.83 -1.73 32.43
C CYS A 595 15.64 -2.86 33.06
N ASP A 596 15.54 -3.00 34.37
CA ASP A 596 16.24 -3.99 35.20
C ASP A 596 15.54 -5.36 35.28
N GLY A 597 14.51 -5.59 34.46
CA GLY A 597 13.70 -6.81 34.50
C GLY A 597 12.58 -6.81 35.53
N LYS A 598 12.46 -5.78 36.37
CA LYS A 598 11.39 -5.64 37.34
C LYS A 598 10.16 -4.93 36.75
N PRO A 599 8.96 -5.27 37.22
CA PRO A 599 7.75 -4.55 36.86
C PRO A 599 7.87 -3.06 37.18
N PHE A 600 7.42 -2.21 36.25
CA PHE A 600 7.36 -0.77 36.44
C PHE A 600 6.01 -0.20 36.04
N THR A 601 5.63 0.92 36.65
CA THR A 601 4.33 1.54 36.43
C THR A 601 4.44 2.78 35.55
N VAL A 602 3.65 2.83 34.49
CA VAL A 602 3.46 4.03 33.66
C VAL A 602 2.06 4.60 33.92
N THR A 603 1.92 5.93 33.78
CA THR A 603 0.59 6.53 33.79
C THR A 603 0.18 6.87 32.36
N VAL A 604 -0.94 6.31 31.92
CA VAL A 604 -1.41 6.42 30.54
C VAL A 604 -2.76 7.14 30.50
N THR A 605 -2.90 8.10 29.62
CA THR A 605 -4.16 8.82 29.36
C THR A 605 -4.52 8.67 27.89
N GLY A 606 -5.54 7.88 27.57
CA GLY A 606 -6.09 7.73 26.24
C GLY A 606 -7.29 8.66 26.00
N GLY A 607 -7.79 8.74 24.79
CA GLY A 607 -9.00 9.48 24.46
C GLY A 607 -8.87 11.01 24.52
N LEU A 608 -7.70 11.57 24.27
CA LEU A 608 -7.46 13.00 24.30
C LEU A 608 -8.09 13.77 23.13
N ILE A 609 -8.52 13.06 22.07
CA ILE A 609 -9.30 13.63 20.96
C ILE A 609 -10.71 13.01 20.99
N PRO A 610 -11.73 13.71 21.48
CA PRO A 610 -13.08 13.17 21.69
C PRO A 610 -13.70 12.49 20.45
N HIS A 611 -13.40 13.00 19.26
CA HIS A 611 -13.90 12.46 17.98
C HIS A 611 -13.43 11.01 17.71
N TYR A 612 -12.32 10.58 18.30
CA TYR A 612 -11.74 9.26 18.07
C TYR A 612 -11.95 8.26 19.22
N ARG A 613 -12.65 8.63 20.27
CA ARG A 613 -12.90 7.78 21.44
C ARG A 613 -13.64 6.46 21.14
N ASP A 614 -14.34 6.41 20.01
CA ASP A 614 -15.02 5.19 19.54
C ASP A 614 -14.06 4.13 18.94
N ARG A 615 -12.75 4.36 18.93
CA ARG A 615 -11.74 3.45 18.38
C ARG A 615 -11.24 2.39 19.35
N GLY A 616 -11.69 2.42 20.59
CA GLY A 616 -11.36 1.44 21.62
C GLY A 616 -10.23 1.86 22.55
N ASN A 617 -9.87 0.97 23.48
CA ASN A 617 -8.86 1.22 24.49
C ASN A 617 -7.46 1.35 23.90
N VAL A 618 -6.59 2.02 24.65
CA VAL A 618 -5.16 2.13 24.30
C VAL A 618 -4.53 0.74 24.35
N ILE A 619 -3.77 0.40 23.34
CA ILE A 619 -2.99 -0.84 23.29
C ILE A 619 -1.54 -0.51 23.63
N LEU A 620 -1.02 -1.19 24.64
CA LEU A 620 0.38 -1.16 25.04
C LEU A 620 0.98 -2.55 24.83
N GLN A 621 2.12 -2.60 24.15
CA GLN A 621 2.88 -3.83 23.98
C GLN A 621 4.31 -3.58 24.45
N LEU A 622 4.76 -4.37 25.39
CA LEU A 622 6.17 -4.43 25.77
C LEU A 622 6.83 -5.55 24.97
N VAL A 623 7.82 -5.20 24.19
CA VAL A 623 8.55 -6.10 23.29
C VAL A 623 9.99 -6.13 23.74
N GLN A 624 10.54 -7.28 23.99
CA GLN A 624 11.96 -7.47 24.25
C GLN A 624 12.74 -7.42 22.96
N ILE A 625 13.88 -6.75 22.94
CA ILE A 625 14.78 -6.65 21.80
C ILE A 625 16.07 -7.40 22.14
N GLY A 626 16.44 -8.34 21.26
CA GLY A 626 17.60 -9.20 21.47
C GLY A 626 17.35 -10.27 22.56
N GLY A 627 18.05 -11.36 22.48
CA GLY A 627 17.91 -12.54 23.30
C GLY A 627 17.46 -13.74 22.45
N GLU A 628 17.87 -14.92 22.84
CA GLU A 628 17.36 -16.16 22.25
C GLU A 628 15.89 -16.29 22.62
N SER A 629 14.99 -16.06 21.65
CA SER A 629 13.60 -16.43 21.76
C SER A 629 13.46 -17.92 21.48
N ASP A 630 12.56 -18.60 22.15
CA ASP A 630 12.21 -20.02 21.87
C ASP A 630 11.75 -20.23 20.40
N THR A 631 11.53 -19.14 19.64
CA THR A 631 11.06 -19.13 18.25
C THR A 631 12.08 -18.56 17.27
N GLY A 632 13.27 -18.12 17.71
CA GLY A 632 14.29 -17.49 16.83
C GLY A 632 13.93 -16.09 16.35
N GLU A 633 12.88 -15.46 16.89
CA GLU A 633 12.46 -14.10 16.52
C GLU A 633 13.27 -13.06 17.33
N LEU A 634 13.77 -12.03 16.64
CA LEU A 634 14.54 -10.93 17.25
C LEU A 634 13.70 -10.00 18.14
N GLU A 635 12.39 -10.01 18.02
CA GLU A 635 11.43 -9.22 18.81
C GLU A 635 10.34 -10.13 19.39
N THR A 636 10.26 -10.25 20.72
CA THR A 636 9.23 -11.05 21.41
C THR A 636 8.33 -10.15 22.27
N VAL A 637 7.00 -10.23 22.09
CA VAL A 637 6.04 -9.55 22.95
C VAL A 637 5.99 -10.26 24.31
N VAL A 638 6.49 -9.59 25.35
CA VAL A 638 6.55 -10.13 26.71
C VAL A 638 5.42 -9.65 27.62
N HIS A 639 4.75 -8.54 27.25
CA HIS A 639 3.57 -8.06 27.96
C HIS A 639 2.63 -7.29 27.02
N TYR A 640 1.33 -7.48 27.20
CA TYR A 640 0.28 -6.83 26.41
C TYR A 640 -0.80 -6.29 27.36
N ASP A 641 -1.13 -5.01 27.21
CA ASP A 641 -2.17 -4.35 27.99
C ASP A 641 -3.12 -3.56 27.08
N ARG A 642 -4.40 -3.59 27.42
CA ARG A 642 -5.49 -2.81 26.79
C ARG A 642 -6.52 -2.36 27.82
N SER A 643 -6.10 -2.14 29.05
CA SER A 643 -6.99 -1.75 30.15
C SER A 643 -7.42 -0.29 30.11
N VAL A 644 -6.65 0.57 29.45
CA VAL A 644 -6.85 2.03 29.46
C VAL A 644 -7.96 2.44 28.50
N PRO A 645 -9.13 2.93 29.01
CA PRO A 645 -10.21 3.38 28.15
C PRO A 645 -9.89 4.74 27.49
N PRO A 646 -10.54 5.06 26.36
CA PRO A 646 -10.34 6.32 25.66
C PRO A 646 -11.24 7.44 26.23
N ASP A 647 -11.21 7.65 27.55
CA ASP A 647 -12.11 8.60 28.27
C ASP A 647 -11.46 9.93 28.65
N GLY A 648 -10.15 10.08 28.42
CA GLY A 648 -9.39 11.27 28.76
C GLY A 648 -8.88 11.31 30.20
N LYS A 649 -9.03 10.22 30.97
CA LYS A 649 -8.56 10.13 32.36
C LYS A 649 -7.22 9.37 32.43
N PRO A 650 -6.38 9.66 33.44
CA PRO A 650 -5.13 8.95 33.67
C PRO A 650 -5.36 7.60 34.38
N TYR A 651 -4.68 6.56 33.90
CA TYR A 651 -4.71 5.22 34.48
C TYR A 651 -3.27 4.73 34.72
N LYS A 652 -3.04 4.06 35.87
CA LYS A 652 -1.79 3.38 36.15
C LYS A 652 -1.77 2.01 35.49
N VAL A 653 -0.76 1.74 34.67
CA VAL A 653 -0.53 0.44 34.00
C VAL A 653 0.80 -0.11 34.45
N VAL A 654 0.82 -1.36 34.91
CA VAL A 654 2.04 -2.06 35.28
C VAL A 654 2.54 -2.86 34.08
N LEU A 655 3.68 -2.48 33.54
CA LEU A 655 4.37 -3.23 32.49
C LEU A 655 5.33 -4.22 33.13
N LYS A 656 5.30 -5.47 32.65
CA LYS A 656 6.03 -6.60 33.24
C LYS A 656 7.08 -7.10 32.24
N PRO A 657 8.32 -6.60 32.27
CA PRO A 657 9.41 -7.17 31.48
C PRO A 657 9.72 -8.59 32.00
N LYS A 658 10.23 -9.44 31.10
CA LYS A 658 10.61 -10.81 31.45
C LYS A 658 12.08 -10.87 31.87
N TYR A 659 12.92 -10.02 31.30
CA TYR A 659 14.37 -9.97 31.52
C TYR A 659 14.87 -8.53 31.63
N PRO A 660 16.04 -8.26 32.19
CA PRO A 660 16.67 -6.95 32.13
C PRO A 660 17.18 -6.64 30.71
N GLY A 661 17.31 -5.37 30.38
CA GLY A 661 17.90 -4.92 29.11
C GLY A 661 16.98 -4.03 28.28
N LEU A 662 17.26 -3.98 26.98
CA LEU A 662 16.58 -3.14 26.01
C LEU A 662 15.20 -3.72 25.66
N HIS A 663 14.19 -2.87 25.76
CA HIS A 663 12.82 -3.19 25.35
C HIS A 663 12.25 -2.07 24.47
N LYS A 664 11.22 -2.42 23.74
CA LYS A 664 10.40 -1.51 22.96
C LYS A 664 8.98 -1.47 23.49
N VAL A 665 8.49 -0.33 23.87
CA VAL A 665 7.08 -0.15 24.24
C VAL A 665 6.34 0.46 23.07
N THR A 666 5.45 -0.32 22.49
CA THR A 666 4.55 0.16 21.43
C THR A 666 3.26 0.65 22.05
N VAL A 667 2.81 1.82 21.60
CA VAL A 667 1.57 2.46 22.03
C VAL A 667 0.69 2.72 20.82
N SER A 668 -0.56 2.29 20.88
CA SER A 668 -1.52 2.53 19.81
C SER A 668 -2.92 2.75 20.36
N ASP A 669 -3.56 3.86 19.98
CA ASP A 669 -4.98 4.11 20.23
C ASP A 669 -5.71 4.48 18.91
N GLY A 670 -5.27 3.92 17.81
CA GLY A 670 -5.84 4.14 16.50
C GLY A 670 -5.54 5.54 15.96
N GLY A 671 -6.54 6.39 15.83
CA GLY A 671 -6.36 7.78 15.38
C GLY A 671 -6.39 8.80 16.50
N ASP A 672 -6.57 8.35 17.73
CA ASP A 672 -6.66 9.18 18.92
C ASP A 672 -5.28 9.64 19.39
N MET A 673 -5.24 10.36 20.51
CA MET A 673 -4.03 10.89 21.13
C MET A 673 -3.90 10.33 22.54
N THR A 674 -2.70 9.85 22.86
CA THR A 674 -2.35 9.27 24.15
C THR A 674 -1.22 10.05 24.80
N ARG A 675 -1.26 10.21 26.11
CA ARG A 675 -0.16 10.71 26.94
C ARG A 675 0.38 9.57 27.80
N ILE A 676 1.72 9.49 27.90
CA ILE A 676 2.39 8.54 28.81
C ILE A 676 3.35 9.32 29.68
N ILE A 677 3.28 9.03 30.98
CA ILE A 677 4.22 9.50 32.00
C ILE A 677 5.04 8.28 32.45
N TRP A 678 6.34 8.36 32.26
CA TRP A 678 7.30 7.32 32.57
C TRP A 678 7.91 7.50 33.94
N PRO A 679 8.34 6.42 34.62
CA PRO A 679 9.16 6.52 35.84
C PRO A 679 10.51 7.19 35.55
N ALA A 680 10.92 8.11 36.39
CA ALA A 680 12.12 8.94 36.17
C ALA A 680 13.45 8.14 36.18
N HIS A 681 13.46 6.92 36.75
CA HIS A 681 14.66 6.07 36.78
C HIS A 681 14.94 5.33 35.47
N LEU A 682 13.97 5.24 34.55
CA LEU A 682 14.14 4.55 33.27
C LEU A 682 14.84 5.43 32.24
N ALA A 683 15.76 4.84 31.49
CA ALA A 683 16.22 5.43 30.24
C ALA A 683 15.15 5.22 29.17
N VAL A 684 14.55 6.30 28.71
CA VAL A 684 13.47 6.27 27.72
C VAL A 684 13.82 7.14 26.54
N SER A 685 13.80 6.58 25.33
CA SER A 685 14.06 7.32 24.11
C SER A 685 12.95 7.09 23.08
N ARG A 686 12.68 8.12 22.31
CA ARG A 686 11.76 8.08 21.19
C ARG A 686 12.54 8.15 19.88
N PRO A 687 12.55 7.08 19.06
CA PRO A 687 13.24 7.11 17.79
C PRO A 687 12.47 7.98 16.79
N VAL A 688 13.20 8.69 15.95
CA VAL A 688 12.68 9.48 14.84
C VAL A 688 13.21 8.91 13.53
N GLU A 689 12.59 7.84 13.08
CA GLU A 689 13.04 7.13 11.87
C GLU A 689 12.57 7.80 10.58
N ARG A 690 11.51 8.60 10.64
CA ARG A 690 10.84 9.14 9.44
C ARG A 690 10.87 10.67 9.45
N GLU A 691 11.07 11.23 8.28
CA GLU A 691 10.85 12.67 8.03
C GLU A 691 9.36 13.06 8.18
N LYS A 692 8.47 12.07 8.18
CA LYS A 692 7.05 12.17 8.54
C LYS A 692 6.74 11.60 9.93
N ALA A 693 7.64 11.67 10.85
CA ALA A 693 7.33 11.33 12.23
C ALA A 693 6.17 12.18 12.75
N PRO A 694 5.35 11.65 13.66
CA PRO A 694 4.36 12.47 14.36
C PRO A 694 5.02 13.68 14.98
N GLU A 695 4.31 14.79 15.00
CA GLU A 695 4.79 16.02 15.67
C GLU A 695 5.22 15.71 17.10
N LEU A 696 6.44 16.11 17.41
CA LEU A 696 7.01 16.04 18.73
C LEU A 696 6.69 17.36 19.46
N LYS A 697 6.42 17.28 20.75
CA LYS A 697 6.23 18.48 21.59
C LYS A 697 6.96 18.34 22.90
N GLY A 698 7.82 19.31 23.23
CA GLY A 698 8.58 19.34 24.47
C GLY A 698 10.06 19.44 24.25
N THR A 699 10.82 19.18 25.31
CA THR A 699 12.28 19.19 25.28
C THR A 699 12.80 17.76 25.21
N PHE A 700 13.71 17.49 24.29
CA PHE A 700 14.31 16.18 24.07
C PHE A 700 15.84 16.31 24.08
N TYR A 701 16.51 15.19 24.28
CA TYR A 701 17.96 15.13 24.38
C TYR A 701 18.52 14.10 23.41
N PHE A 702 19.69 14.37 22.87
CA PHE A 702 20.40 13.46 21.94
C PHE A 702 21.89 13.53 22.15
N TYR A 703 22.57 12.47 21.75
CA TYR A 703 24.02 12.37 21.86
C TYR A 703 24.69 12.75 20.54
N VAL A 704 25.71 13.57 20.62
CA VAL A 704 26.60 13.87 19.49
C VAL A 704 27.89 13.10 19.70
N PRO A 705 28.16 12.05 18.89
CA PRO A 705 29.39 11.24 19.04
C PRO A 705 30.65 12.05 18.84
N GLN A 706 31.73 11.60 19.47
CA GLN A 706 33.06 12.19 19.27
C GLN A 706 33.47 12.09 17.78
N GLY A 707 34.15 13.11 17.27
CA GLY A 707 34.56 13.17 15.87
C GLY A 707 33.43 13.46 14.88
N THR A 708 32.30 13.98 15.36
CA THR A 708 31.24 14.49 14.47
C THR A 708 31.61 15.89 13.99
N GLU A 709 31.85 16.06 12.70
CA GLU A 709 32.24 17.34 12.10
C GLU A 709 31.06 18.27 11.82
N VAL A 710 29.90 17.67 11.45
CA VAL A 710 28.71 18.40 11.02
C VAL A 710 27.46 17.81 11.68
N LEU A 711 26.63 18.66 12.28
CA LEU A 711 25.29 18.29 12.69
C LEU A 711 24.30 18.54 11.54
N GLY A 712 23.94 17.49 10.83
CA GLY A 712 22.94 17.50 9.76
C GLY A 712 21.61 16.97 10.25
N PHE A 713 20.52 17.63 9.89
CA PHE A 713 19.16 17.23 10.29
C PHE A 713 18.10 17.69 9.29
N TYR A 714 16.99 17.00 9.30
CA TYR A 714 15.76 17.43 8.63
C TYR A 714 14.79 18.02 9.66
N ALA A 715 14.19 19.17 9.33
CA ALA A 715 13.16 19.78 10.14
C ALA A 715 11.90 20.03 9.33
N LYS A 716 10.71 19.79 9.94
CA LYS A 716 9.42 20.04 9.32
C LYS A 716 8.49 20.76 10.28
N SER A 717 8.00 21.92 9.84
CA SER A 717 7.07 22.77 10.61
C SER A 717 7.52 23.01 12.06
N SER A 718 8.84 22.93 12.29
CA SER A 718 9.42 22.85 13.63
C SER A 718 9.68 24.23 14.22
N ARG A 719 9.39 24.35 15.50
CA ARG A 719 9.72 25.50 16.37
C ARG A 719 10.62 25.04 17.51
N GLY A 720 11.26 25.97 18.19
CA GLY A 720 12.20 25.70 19.26
C GLY A 720 13.63 25.96 18.82
N SER A 721 14.59 25.32 19.47
CA SER A 721 16.02 25.47 19.16
C SER A 721 16.77 24.17 19.35
N ILE A 722 17.90 24.05 18.66
CA ILE A 722 18.96 23.10 18.98
C ILE A 722 19.93 23.83 19.87
N ASN A 723 20.15 23.28 21.08
CA ASN A 723 21.04 23.87 22.05
C ASN A 723 22.25 22.96 22.25
N ASP A 724 23.42 23.55 22.37
CA ASP A 724 24.68 22.87 22.67
C ASP A 724 24.73 22.34 24.12
N PRO A 725 25.80 21.64 24.52
CA PRO A 725 25.93 21.10 25.88
C PRO A 725 25.97 22.16 26.99
N SER A 726 26.29 23.41 26.66
CA SER A 726 26.23 24.55 27.62
C SER A 726 24.82 25.11 27.81
N GLY A 727 23.86 24.64 26.98
CA GLY A 727 22.50 25.17 26.95
C GLY A 727 22.30 26.35 26.00
N LYS A 728 23.33 26.78 25.28
CA LYS A 728 23.28 27.88 24.32
C LYS A 728 22.54 27.45 23.05
N ALA A 729 21.58 28.23 22.58
CA ALA A 729 20.90 27.98 21.33
C ALA A 729 21.82 28.25 20.13
N VAL A 730 22.20 27.21 19.41
CA VAL A 730 23.08 27.29 18.23
C VAL A 730 22.27 27.33 16.92
N PHE A 731 21.05 26.79 16.93
CA PHE A 731 20.15 26.84 15.78
C PHE A 731 18.70 27.07 16.20
N LYS A 732 18.03 28.08 15.62
CA LYS A 732 16.60 28.34 15.82
C LYS A 732 15.77 27.64 14.74
N LEU A 733 14.81 26.82 15.15
CA LEU A 733 13.83 26.16 14.28
C LEU A 733 12.71 27.16 13.94
N ALA A 734 12.65 27.63 12.70
CA ALA A 734 11.81 28.75 12.28
C ALA A 734 10.63 28.35 11.40
N LYS A 735 9.94 27.21 11.70
CA LYS A 735 8.84 26.63 10.90
C LYS A 735 9.19 26.31 9.45
N ARG A 736 10.43 26.28 9.07
CA ARG A 736 10.88 25.94 7.73
C ARG A 736 10.94 24.44 7.55
N ASN A 737 10.60 23.98 6.37
CA ASN A 737 10.76 22.59 5.99
C ASN A 737 12.04 22.43 5.17
N GLY A 738 12.89 21.45 5.51
CA GLY A 738 14.09 21.20 4.74
C GLY A 738 15.21 20.55 5.54
N TYR A 739 16.31 20.37 4.83
CA TYR A 739 17.56 19.90 5.41
C TYR A 739 18.43 21.08 5.85
N TYR A 740 19.08 20.91 6.96
CA TYR A 740 19.95 21.91 7.57
C TYR A 740 21.18 21.25 8.09
N SER A 741 22.29 21.96 8.09
CA SER A 741 23.56 21.56 8.69
C SER A 741 24.26 22.75 9.33
N PHE A 742 25.13 22.47 10.28
CA PHE A 742 26.09 23.40 10.78
C PHE A 742 27.33 22.64 11.29
N PRO A 743 28.53 23.24 11.18
CA PRO A 743 29.77 22.62 11.66
C PRO A 743 29.78 22.53 13.18
N LEU A 744 30.46 21.53 13.71
CA LEU A 744 30.67 21.30 15.13
C LEU A 744 32.13 21.52 15.48
N GLN A 745 32.37 22.05 16.70
CA GLN A 745 33.70 22.10 17.27
C GLN A 745 34.01 20.81 18.05
N PRO A 746 35.26 20.33 18.11
CA PRO A 746 35.60 19.11 18.82
C PRO A 746 35.10 19.05 20.27
N GLU A 747 35.11 20.19 20.97
CA GLU A 747 34.68 20.31 22.36
C GLU A 747 33.16 20.14 22.56
N GLN A 748 32.40 20.22 21.48
CA GLN A 748 30.98 20.04 21.47
C GLN A 748 30.55 18.58 21.24
N CYS A 749 31.48 17.73 20.80
CA CYS A 749 31.30 16.30 20.55
C CYS A 749 31.50 15.45 21.81
N GLY A 750 31.06 14.21 21.79
CA GLY A 750 31.06 13.31 22.94
C GLY A 750 30.13 13.74 24.07
N LYS A 751 29.10 14.56 23.75
CA LYS A 751 28.24 15.22 24.73
C LYS A 751 26.79 15.14 24.39
N VAL A 752 25.97 15.39 25.42
CA VAL A 752 24.50 15.44 25.29
C VAL A 752 24.05 16.84 24.87
N TRP A 753 23.29 16.89 23.80
CA TRP A 753 22.66 18.09 23.24
C TRP A 753 21.17 18.11 23.50
N GLN A 754 20.51 19.25 23.23
CA GLN A 754 19.11 19.45 23.54
C GLN A 754 18.33 20.00 22.32
N LEU A 755 17.19 19.38 22.03
CA LEU A 755 16.10 19.97 21.24
C LEU A 755 15.17 20.68 22.21
N ASN A 756 15.36 21.97 22.38
CA ASN A 756 14.68 22.74 23.40
C ASN A 756 13.32 23.28 22.90
N LYS A 757 12.24 23.03 23.68
CA LYS A 757 10.87 23.45 23.38
C LYS A 757 10.48 23.12 21.94
N LEU A 758 10.86 21.92 21.47
CA LEU A 758 10.52 21.44 20.13
C LEU A 758 9.00 21.33 19.97
N GLU A 759 8.49 21.88 18.89
CA GLU A 759 7.15 21.64 18.37
C GLU A 759 7.28 21.36 16.86
N GLY A 760 6.89 20.17 16.40
CA GLY A 760 7.07 19.74 15.02
C GLY A 760 7.95 18.49 14.91
N THR A 761 8.55 18.26 13.75
CA THR A 761 9.40 17.09 13.50
C THR A 761 10.84 17.53 13.26
N VAL A 762 11.77 16.93 13.99
CA VAL A 762 13.22 17.01 13.72
C VAL A 762 13.76 15.58 13.66
N LYS A 763 14.46 15.25 12.57
CA LYS A 763 15.18 13.99 12.39
C LYS A 763 16.67 14.32 12.26
N LEU A 764 17.47 13.79 13.15
CA LEU A 764 18.94 13.88 13.09
C LEU A 764 19.46 12.94 12.01
N LEU A 765 20.46 13.36 11.25
CA LEU A 765 20.93 12.64 10.06
C LEU A 765 22.40 12.27 10.10
N THR A 766 23.20 12.98 10.90
CA THR A 766 24.64 12.71 11.04
C THR A 766 25.00 12.16 12.43
N VAL A 767 24.01 12.16 13.33
CA VAL A 767 24.11 11.62 14.69
C VAL A 767 22.91 10.74 14.98
N PRO A 768 22.92 9.88 16.02
CA PRO A 768 21.79 9.03 16.37
C PRO A 768 20.48 9.81 16.54
N SER A 769 19.40 9.35 15.90
CA SER A 769 18.09 10.01 15.92
C SER A 769 17.14 9.38 16.95
N SER A 770 17.68 8.90 18.06
CA SER A 770 16.94 8.42 19.22
C SER A 770 16.88 9.53 20.27
N LEU A 771 15.72 10.15 20.43
CA LEU A 771 15.53 11.32 21.29
C LEU A 771 15.13 10.90 22.70
N ALA A 772 16.03 11.12 23.66
CA ALA A 772 15.77 10.83 25.07
C ALA A 772 14.77 11.80 25.68
N LEU A 773 13.90 11.30 26.58
CA LEU A 773 12.88 12.10 27.26
C LEU A 773 13.41 12.88 28.46
N HIS A 774 14.60 12.55 28.95
CA HIS A 774 15.33 13.28 29.99
C HIS A 774 16.84 13.15 29.72
N SER A 775 17.65 14.00 30.35
CA SER A 775 19.09 14.07 30.06
C SER A 775 19.99 13.27 31.00
N SER A 776 19.47 12.71 32.09
CA SER A 776 20.29 11.97 33.06
C SER A 776 20.68 10.56 32.58
N LYS A 777 19.85 9.93 31.71
CA LYS A 777 20.11 8.63 31.10
C LYS A 777 19.63 8.64 29.66
N ILE A 778 20.50 8.35 28.72
CA ILE A 778 20.21 8.40 27.30
C ILE A 778 20.51 7.05 26.67
N LEU A 779 19.64 6.60 25.78
CA LEU A 779 19.91 5.41 24.97
C LEU A 779 20.69 5.83 23.72
N ILE A 780 21.85 5.26 23.54
CA ILE A 780 22.73 5.50 22.40
C ILE A 780 23.10 4.17 21.73
N PRO A 781 23.33 4.16 20.40
CA PRO A 781 23.87 2.99 19.72
C PRO A 781 25.19 2.53 20.34
N LYS A 782 25.36 1.24 20.51
CA LYS A 782 26.54 0.64 21.16
C LYS A 782 27.83 1.03 20.46
N GLU A 783 27.84 1.15 19.14
CA GLU A 783 29.00 1.51 18.32
C GLU A 783 29.50 2.95 18.54
N VAL A 784 28.72 3.81 19.18
CA VAL A 784 29.15 5.20 19.50
C VAL A 784 29.49 5.41 20.97
N LYS A 785 29.34 4.38 21.82
CA LYS A 785 29.70 4.46 23.22
C LYS A 785 31.24 4.40 23.35
N GLY A 786 31.81 5.45 23.93
CA GLY A 786 33.29 5.56 24.12
C GLY A 786 34.02 6.14 22.91
N LYS A 787 33.31 6.62 21.90
CA LYS A 787 33.86 7.38 20.78
C LYS A 787 33.54 8.85 20.94
#